data_77b5fa55f726746e0a3324a2964f32b6
#
_entry.id   77b5fa55f726746e0a3324a2964f32b6
#
_cell.length_a   1.000
_cell.length_b   1.000
_cell.length_c   1.000
_cell.angle_alpha   90.00
_cell.angle_beta   90.00
_cell.angle_gamma   90.00
#
_symmetry.space_group_name_H-M   'P 1'
#
loop_
_entity.id
_entity.type
_entity.pdbx_description
1 polymer ?
#
loop_
_entity_poly.entity_id
_entity_poly.type
_entity_poly.pdbx_seq_one_letter_code
_entity_poly.pdbx_strand_id
1 'polypeptide(L)'
;FLEHDDANRALMGANMQRQAVPTLRADKPLVGTGMERAVAVDSGVTAVAKRGGTVQYVDASRIVIKVNEDEMYPGEAGIDIYNLTKYTRSNQNTCINQMPCVSLGEPVERGDVLADGPSTDLGELALGQNMRVAFMPWNGYNFEDSILVSERVVQEDRFTTIHIQELACVSRDTKLGPEEITADIPNVGEAALSKLDESGIVYIGAEVTGGDILVGKVTPKGETQLTPEEKLLRAIFGEKASDVKDSSLRVPNGVSGTVIDVQVFTRDGVEKDKRALEIEEMQLKQAKKDLSEELQILEAGLFSRIRAVLVAGGVEAEKLDKLPRDRWLELGLTDEEKQNQLEQLAEQYDELKHEFEKKLEAKRRKITQGDDLAPGVLKIVKVYLAVKRRIQPGDKMAGRHGNKGVISKINPIEDMPYDENGTPVDIVLNPLGVPSRMNIGQILETHLGMAAKGIGDKINAMLKQQQEVAKLREFIQRAYDLGADVRQKVDLSTFSDEEVMRLAENLRKGMPIATPVFDGAKEAEIKELLKLGDLPTSGQIRLYDGRTGEQFERPVTVGYMYMLKLNHLVDDKIHARSTGPYSMITQQPLGGKAQFGGQRFGEMEVWALEAYGAAYTLHEMMTTKSDDVDGRVRVYGAIVKGDNLPPAGIPESFKVLLKEMQSLSLNVEVLNAEGVAIDMKDEDDDPSTSSDDLGFNIGARPDAAAKEDQKAEEPEYQ
;
A
#
# COMPACT_ATOMS: atom_id res chain seq x y z
N PHE A 1 -13.35 24.53 28.75
CA PHE A 1 -13.51 24.38 27.28
C PHE A 1 -12.24 23.80 26.64
N LEU A 2 -11.08 24.39 26.92
CA LEU A 2 -9.81 23.98 26.28
C LEU A 2 -9.44 22.52 26.58
N GLU A 3 -9.56 22.09 27.83
CA GLU A 3 -9.29 20.70 28.25
C GLU A 3 -10.26 19.70 27.59
N HIS A 4 -11.55 20.03 27.55
CA HIS A 4 -12.55 19.14 26.95
C HIS A 4 -12.39 19.03 25.42
N ASP A 5 -12.06 20.13 24.75
CA ASP A 5 -11.84 20.12 23.29
C ASP A 5 -10.53 19.40 22.93
N ASP A 6 -9.48 19.53 23.75
CA ASP A 6 -8.25 18.77 23.56
C ASP A 6 -8.49 17.25 23.71
N ALA A 7 -9.32 16.84 24.69
CA ALA A 7 -9.73 15.44 24.84
C ALA A 7 -10.50 14.93 23.60
N ASN A 8 -11.41 15.74 23.01
CA ASN A 8 -12.11 15.37 21.78
C ASN A 8 -11.16 15.27 20.60
N ARG A 9 -10.13 16.11 20.52
CA ARG A 9 -9.11 16.04 19.47
C ARG A 9 -8.19 14.84 19.65
N ALA A 10 -7.87 14.44 20.89
CA ALA A 10 -7.13 13.22 21.19
C ALA A 10 -7.87 11.97 20.67
N LEU A 11 -9.20 11.92 20.77
CA LEU A 11 -10.02 10.86 20.17
C LEU A 11 -9.84 10.80 18.64
N MET A 12 -9.86 11.95 17.97
CA MET A 12 -9.62 12.01 16.52
C MET A 12 -8.21 11.54 16.17
N GLY A 13 -7.20 11.93 16.97
CA GLY A 13 -5.83 11.47 16.81
C GLY A 13 -5.71 9.95 16.95
N ALA A 14 -6.32 9.36 17.97
CA ALA A 14 -6.34 7.90 18.18
C ALA A 14 -7.00 7.16 16.99
N ASN A 15 -8.09 7.70 16.44
CA ASN A 15 -8.73 7.13 15.26
C ASN A 15 -7.86 7.23 14.00
N MET A 16 -7.12 8.32 13.83
CA MET A 16 -6.22 8.50 12.69
C MET A 16 -4.98 7.61 12.77
N GLN A 17 -4.45 7.30 13.95
CA GLN A 17 -3.37 6.33 14.12
C GLN A 17 -3.72 4.96 13.53
N ARG A 18 -4.99 4.51 13.62
CA ARG A 18 -5.46 3.26 13.03
C ARG A 18 -5.51 3.27 11.49
N GLN A 19 -5.44 4.44 10.86
CA GLN A 19 -5.44 4.63 9.41
C GLN A 19 -4.02 4.90 8.85
N ALA A 20 -3.00 4.88 9.70
CA ALA A 20 -1.62 5.12 9.28
C ALA A 20 -1.11 3.99 8.40
N VAL A 21 -0.35 4.36 7.38
CA VAL A 21 0.28 3.40 6.44
C VAL A 21 1.71 3.13 6.88
N PRO A 22 2.16 1.86 6.92
CA PRO A 22 3.56 1.52 7.17
C PRO A 22 4.49 2.19 6.16
N THR A 23 5.46 2.94 6.65
CA THR A 23 6.49 3.57 5.81
C THR A 23 7.61 2.58 5.49
N LEU A 24 8.38 2.86 4.42
CA LEU A 24 9.50 2.01 3.99
C LEU A 24 10.55 1.84 5.11
N ARG A 25 10.81 2.90 5.86
CA ARG A 25 11.65 2.88 7.05
C ARG A 25 10.80 3.31 8.23
N ALA A 26 10.70 2.46 9.22
CA ALA A 26 10.06 2.80 10.48
C ALA A 26 10.98 3.76 11.26
N ASP A 27 10.37 4.74 11.91
CA ASP A 27 11.06 5.70 12.78
C ASP A 27 10.24 5.84 14.06
N LYS A 28 10.81 5.45 15.19
CA LYS A 28 10.11 5.52 16.48
C LYS A 28 9.90 6.98 16.90
N PRO A 29 8.78 7.29 17.57
CA PRO A 29 8.50 8.66 17.98
C PRO A 29 9.51 9.14 19.03
N LEU A 30 9.99 10.38 18.87
CA LEU A 30 10.83 11.04 19.91
C LEU A 30 10.01 11.33 21.15
N VAL A 31 8.74 11.69 20.97
CA VAL A 31 7.79 11.90 22.07
C VAL A 31 6.72 10.83 21.98
N GLY A 32 6.77 9.85 22.85
CA GLY A 32 5.86 8.73 22.91
C GLY A 32 4.91 8.80 24.11
N THR A 33 4.03 7.82 24.22
CA THR A 33 3.06 7.69 25.33
C THR A 33 3.48 6.64 26.36
N GLY A 34 4.51 5.85 26.06
CA GLY A 34 4.94 4.72 26.89
C GLY A 34 4.20 3.41 26.61
N MET A 35 3.18 3.43 25.73
CA MET A 35 2.40 2.25 25.34
C MET A 35 2.93 1.59 24.07
N GLU A 36 3.87 2.19 23.37
CA GLU A 36 4.34 1.75 22.06
C GLU A 36 4.88 0.32 22.09
N ARG A 37 5.68 -0.03 23.09
CA ARG A 37 6.25 -1.38 23.22
C ARG A 37 5.17 -2.41 23.53
N ALA A 38 4.28 -2.13 24.48
CA ALA A 38 3.19 -3.03 24.83
C ALA A 38 2.27 -3.30 23.64
N VAL A 39 1.88 -2.26 22.90
CA VAL A 39 1.04 -2.38 21.72
C VAL A 39 1.73 -3.17 20.61
N ALA A 40 3.02 -2.95 20.35
CA ALA A 40 3.77 -3.66 19.32
C ALA A 40 3.86 -5.17 19.62
N VAL A 41 4.12 -5.53 20.88
CA VAL A 41 4.21 -6.92 21.31
C VAL A 41 2.84 -7.61 21.29
N ASP A 42 1.81 -6.97 21.88
CA ASP A 42 0.47 -7.56 22.02
C ASP A 42 -0.27 -7.66 20.69
N SER A 43 0.05 -6.82 19.70
CA SER A 43 -0.53 -6.89 18.35
C SER A 43 -0.12 -8.14 17.57
N GLY A 44 0.95 -8.82 17.98
CA GLY A 44 1.47 -10.02 17.30
C GLY A 44 2.15 -9.74 15.96
N VAL A 45 2.43 -8.49 15.61
CA VAL A 45 3.15 -8.14 14.36
C VAL A 45 4.65 -8.36 14.49
N THR A 46 5.18 -8.36 15.71
CA THR A 46 6.58 -8.65 16.03
C THR A 46 6.75 -10.14 16.35
N ALA A 47 7.93 -10.68 16.02
CA ALA A 47 8.30 -12.02 16.49
C ALA A 47 8.89 -11.89 17.90
N VAL A 48 8.31 -12.60 18.86
CA VAL A 48 8.66 -12.54 20.28
C VAL A 48 9.20 -13.87 20.73
N ALA A 49 10.25 -13.88 21.56
CA ALA A 49 10.85 -15.09 22.12
C ALA A 49 9.86 -15.81 23.05
N LYS A 50 9.59 -17.07 22.77
CA LYS A 50 8.75 -17.93 23.60
C LYS A 50 9.46 -18.39 24.86
N ARG A 51 10.77 -18.61 24.76
CA ARG A 51 11.67 -19.07 25.81
C ARG A 51 12.99 -18.31 25.76
N GLY A 52 13.70 -18.24 26.89
CA GLY A 52 15.03 -17.64 26.95
C GLY A 52 16.09 -18.56 26.31
N GLY A 53 17.12 -17.93 25.78
CA GLY A 53 18.18 -18.67 25.09
C GLY A 53 19.27 -17.80 24.50
N THR A 54 20.07 -18.39 23.64
CA THR A 54 21.12 -17.70 22.88
C THR A 54 20.84 -17.82 21.39
N VAL A 55 20.94 -16.72 20.67
CA VAL A 55 20.73 -16.70 19.22
C VAL A 55 21.86 -17.44 18.53
N GLN A 56 21.53 -18.58 17.88
CA GLN A 56 22.50 -19.43 17.21
C GLN A 56 22.65 -19.10 15.73
N TYR A 57 21.55 -18.70 15.08
CA TYR A 57 21.54 -18.39 13.65
C TYR A 57 20.50 -17.32 13.34
N VAL A 58 20.84 -16.37 12.49
CA VAL A 58 19.95 -15.30 12.03
C VAL A 58 20.12 -15.13 10.53
N ASP A 59 19.01 -15.19 9.82
CA ASP A 59 18.93 -14.74 8.44
C ASP A 59 17.65 -13.96 8.17
N ALA A 60 17.43 -13.51 6.95
CA ALA A 60 16.26 -12.71 6.60
C ALA A 60 14.95 -13.49 6.70
N SER A 61 14.97 -14.82 6.66
CA SER A 61 13.79 -15.69 6.63
C SER A 61 13.51 -16.36 7.98
N ARG A 62 14.52 -16.56 8.81
CA ARG A 62 14.37 -17.28 10.09
C ARG A 62 15.38 -16.85 11.14
N ILE A 63 15.01 -17.06 12.40
CA ILE A 63 15.86 -16.89 13.58
C ILE A 63 15.85 -18.22 14.33
N VAL A 64 17.01 -18.70 14.73
CA VAL A 64 17.17 -19.94 15.48
C VAL A 64 17.78 -19.63 16.84
N ILE A 65 17.08 -20.02 17.90
CA ILE A 65 17.50 -19.81 19.30
C ILE A 65 17.78 -21.15 19.94
N LYS A 66 18.96 -21.28 20.55
CA LYS A 66 19.28 -22.37 21.45
C LYS A 66 18.71 -22.03 22.82
N VAL A 67 17.73 -22.79 23.28
CA VAL A 67 17.02 -22.57 24.54
C VAL A 67 17.94 -22.84 25.73
N ASN A 68 17.78 -22.09 26.81
CA ASN A 68 18.50 -22.31 28.07
C ASN A 68 18.10 -23.65 28.72
N GLU A 69 19.02 -24.30 29.39
CA GLU A 69 18.80 -25.64 29.98
C GLU A 69 17.68 -25.63 31.03
N ASP A 70 17.51 -24.51 31.74
CA ASP A 70 16.50 -24.33 32.79
C ASP A 70 15.06 -24.25 32.26
N GLU A 71 14.88 -23.86 30.99
CA GLU A 71 13.56 -23.70 30.35
C GLU A 71 13.22 -24.85 29.38
N MET A 72 14.09 -25.86 29.29
CA MET A 72 13.89 -27.04 28.42
C MET A 72 13.03 -28.10 29.10
N TYR A 73 12.09 -28.66 28.35
CA TYR A 73 11.42 -29.88 28.81
C TYR A 73 12.30 -31.11 28.55
N PRO A 74 12.22 -32.10 29.45
CA PRO A 74 12.92 -33.39 29.21
C PRO A 74 12.47 -33.95 27.87
N GLY A 75 13.46 -34.16 26.99
CA GLY A 75 13.15 -34.79 25.73
C GLY A 75 13.00 -33.87 24.52
N GLU A 76 13.09 -32.54 24.62
CA GLU A 76 13.04 -31.62 23.47
C GLU A 76 14.41 -31.39 22.82
N ALA A 77 14.44 -31.04 21.54
CA ALA A 77 15.66 -30.68 20.82
C ALA A 77 16.38 -29.45 21.37
N GLY A 78 15.70 -28.63 22.20
CA GLY A 78 16.27 -27.43 22.81
C GLY A 78 16.56 -26.31 21.81
N ILE A 79 15.90 -26.30 20.69
CA ILE A 79 16.02 -25.29 19.63
C ILE A 79 14.65 -24.77 19.26
N ASP A 80 14.50 -23.45 19.27
CA ASP A 80 13.31 -22.76 18.77
C ASP A 80 13.62 -22.09 17.42
N ILE A 81 12.77 -22.36 16.43
CA ILE A 81 12.88 -21.80 15.09
C ILE A 81 11.73 -20.82 14.88
N TYR A 82 12.05 -19.58 14.55
CA TYR A 82 11.10 -18.51 14.23
C TYR A 82 11.20 -18.17 12.76
N ASN A 83 10.15 -18.50 11.99
CA ASN A 83 10.05 -18.14 10.59
C ASN A 83 9.48 -16.73 10.45
N LEU A 84 10.13 -15.88 9.67
CA LEU A 84 9.76 -14.49 9.47
C LEU A 84 8.88 -14.33 8.24
N THR A 85 7.82 -13.54 8.36
CA THR A 85 6.94 -13.19 7.24
C THR A 85 7.62 -12.17 6.35
N LYS A 86 7.70 -12.46 5.04
CA LYS A 86 8.39 -11.60 4.08
C LYS A 86 7.42 -11.11 2.99
N TYR A 87 7.30 -9.79 2.85
CA TYR A 87 6.60 -9.11 1.74
C TYR A 87 5.23 -9.67 1.39
N THR A 88 4.40 -9.92 2.39
CA THR A 88 3.02 -10.38 2.17
C THR A 88 2.05 -9.21 2.12
N ARG A 89 0.93 -9.41 1.43
CA ARG A 89 -0.15 -8.44 1.34
C ARG A 89 -1.01 -8.45 2.60
N SER A 90 -1.29 -7.27 3.17
CA SER A 90 -2.33 -7.10 4.20
C SER A 90 -3.72 -6.92 3.58
N ASN A 91 -4.77 -6.97 4.41
CA ASN A 91 -6.14 -6.71 3.97
C ASN A 91 -6.34 -5.30 3.40
N GLN A 92 -5.52 -4.33 3.79
CA GLN A 92 -5.52 -2.94 3.30
C GLN A 92 -4.54 -2.70 2.15
N ASN A 93 -4.02 -3.76 1.51
CA ASN A 93 -3.02 -3.71 0.45
C ASN A 93 -1.66 -3.14 0.89
N THR A 94 -1.38 -3.07 2.17
CA THR A 94 -0.08 -2.65 2.68
C THR A 94 0.89 -3.82 2.74
N CYS A 95 2.19 -3.54 2.74
CA CYS A 95 3.23 -4.56 2.81
C CYS A 95 3.47 -5.00 4.26
N ILE A 96 3.42 -6.31 4.50
CA ILE A 96 3.83 -6.93 5.77
C ILE A 96 5.20 -7.55 5.54
N ASN A 97 6.20 -7.08 6.27
CA ASN A 97 7.56 -7.59 6.23
C ASN A 97 8.17 -7.57 7.63
N GLN A 98 8.79 -8.68 8.05
CA GLN A 98 9.48 -8.77 9.32
C GLN A 98 10.99 -8.73 9.10
N MET A 99 11.69 -7.98 9.95
CA MET A 99 13.14 -7.84 9.93
C MET A 99 13.72 -8.24 11.28
N PRO A 100 14.79 -9.06 11.33
CA PRO A 100 15.42 -9.44 12.59
C PRO A 100 16.07 -8.22 13.28
N CYS A 101 15.92 -8.13 14.60
CA CYS A 101 16.53 -7.09 15.45
C CYS A 101 17.72 -7.61 16.24
N VAL A 102 17.86 -8.95 16.35
CA VAL A 102 18.86 -9.59 17.17
C VAL A 102 20.10 -9.98 16.37
N SER A 103 21.24 -10.04 17.07
CA SER A 103 22.53 -10.41 16.50
C SER A 103 22.91 -11.84 16.88
N LEU A 104 23.80 -12.43 16.10
CA LEU A 104 24.31 -13.79 16.36
C LEU A 104 25.06 -13.82 17.69
N GLY A 105 24.74 -14.79 18.57
CA GLY A 105 25.35 -14.97 19.89
C GLY A 105 24.73 -14.09 20.99
N GLU A 106 23.73 -13.29 20.72
CA GLU A 106 23.05 -12.46 21.70
C GLU A 106 22.18 -13.31 22.65
N PRO A 107 22.27 -13.10 23.97
CA PRO A 107 21.37 -13.74 24.92
C PRO A 107 19.99 -13.05 24.84
N VAL A 108 18.94 -13.85 24.88
CA VAL A 108 17.54 -13.41 24.76
C VAL A 108 16.75 -13.99 25.91
N GLU A 109 15.89 -13.20 26.53
CA GLU A 109 14.95 -13.63 27.55
C GLU A 109 13.56 -13.90 26.95
N ARG A 110 12.75 -14.62 27.70
CA ARG A 110 11.35 -14.84 27.34
C ARG A 110 10.60 -13.51 27.24
N GLY A 111 9.96 -13.24 26.11
CA GLY A 111 9.21 -12.02 25.87
C GLY A 111 10.01 -10.92 25.13
N ASP A 112 11.30 -11.15 24.86
CA ASP A 112 12.09 -10.22 24.05
C ASP A 112 11.66 -10.25 22.58
N VAL A 113 11.72 -9.07 21.93
CA VAL A 113 11.41 -8.93 20.53
C VAL A 113 12.60 -9.39 19.69
N LEU A 114 12.37 -10.41 18.86
CA LEU A 114 13.37 -10.99 17.96
C LEU A 114 13.39 -10.32 16.59
N ALA A 115 12.23 -9.96 16.09
CA ALA A 115 12.08 -9.30 14.79
C ALA A 115 11.00 -8.25 14.81
N ASP A 116 11.27 -7.12 14.17
CA ASP A 116 10.32 -6.05 13.96
C ASP A 116 9.34 -6.40 12.82
N GLY A 117 8.08 -6.05 13.02
CA GLY A 117 7.05 -6.14 11.99
C GLY A 117 6.86 -4.83 11.22
N PRO A 118 5.76 -4.72 10.45
CA PRO A 118 5.40 -3.46 9.81
C PRO A 118 5.10 -2.39 10.87
N SER A 119 5.54 -1.16 10.62
CA SER A 119 5.39 -0.03 11.55
C SER A 119 5.94 -0.27 12.95
N THR A 120 7.03 -1.00 13.07
CA THR A 120 7.75 -1.18 14.34
C THR A 120 9.23 -0.88 14.16
N ASP A 121 9.86 -0.36 15.20
CA ASP A 121 11.29 -0.05 15.27
C ASP A 121 11.83 -0.45 16.62
N LEU A 122 12.75 -1.41 16.66
CA LEU A 122 13.33 -2.00 17.88
C LEU A 122 12.27 -2.43 18.92
N GLY A 123 11.19 -3.05 18.45
CA GLY A 123 10.10 -3.53 19.29
C GLY A 123 9.13 -2.46 19.77
N GLU A 124 9.26 -1.23 19.31
CA GLU A 124 8.35 -0.13 19.61
C GLU A 124 7.51 0.25 18.39
N LEU A 125 6.27 0.68 18.61
CA LEU A 125 5.34 1.09 17.57
C LEU A 125 5.85 2.36 16.86
N ALA A 126 5.99 2.31 15.55
CA ALA A 126 6.52 3.37 14.70
C ALA A 126 5.60 3.62 13.49
N LEU A 127 4.47 4.29 13.70
CA LEU A 127 3.43 4.52 12.69
C LEU A 127 3.74 5.65 11.71
N GLY A 128 4.76 6.47 11.95
CA GLY A 128 5.05 7.67 11.17
C GLY A 128 6.52 8.06 11.20
N GLN A 129 6.77 9.35 11.03
CA GLN A 129 8.11 9.93 10.94
C GLN A 129 8.23 11.18 11.81
N ASN A 130 9.40 11.37 12.43
CA ASN A 130 9.72 12.61 13.14
C ASN A 130 10.14 13.69 12.14
N MET A 131 9.33 14.74 12.00
CA MET A 131 9.56 15.83 11.04
C MET A 131 9.86 17.14 11.76
N ARG A 132 10.76 17.93 11.19
CA ARG A 132 11.02 19.30 11.62
C ARG A 132 9.90 20.20 11.12
N VAL A 133 9.07 20.71 12.03
CA VAL A 133 7.86 21.48 11.73
C VAL A 133 8.04 22.93 12.16
N ALA A 134 7.56 23.87 11.34
CA ALA A 134 7.42 25.28 11.66
C ALA A 134 5.95 25.70 11.62
N PHE A 135 5.50 26.45 12.62
CA PHE A 135 4.16 27.01 12.66
C PHE A 135 4.19 28.46 12.17
N MET A 136 3.94 28.67 10.90
CA MET A 136 3.91 29.98 10.27
C MET A 136 3.04 29.98 9.01
N PRO A 137 2.39 31.08 8.65
CA PRO A 137 1.74 31.21 7.36
C PRO A 137 2.80 31.30 6.26
N TRP A 138 2.58 30.63 5.12
CA TRP A 138 3.52 30.66 4.00
C TRP A 138 2.79 30.80 2.65
N ASN A 139 2.75 32.01 2.13
CA ASN A 139 2.20 32.36 0.81
C ASN A 139 0.80 31.78 0.49
N GLY A 140 -0.01 31.50 1.48
CA GLY A 140 -1.32 30.89 1.31
C GLY A 140 -1.32 29.39 0.99
N TYR A 141 -0.16 28.74 0.79
CA TYR A 141 -0.09 27.31 0.50
C TYR A 141 -0.39 26.41 1.69
N ASN A 142 -0.45 26.96 2.89
CA ASN A 142 -0.89 26.25 4.09
C ASN A 142 -2.18 26.84 4.68
N PHE A 143 -3.00 27.50 3.83
CA PHE A 143 -4.30 28.04 4.25
C PHE A 143 -5.20 26.91 4.79
N GLU A 144 -5.89 27.19 5.89
CA GLU A 144 -6.69 26.22 6.64
C GLU A 144 -5.87 25.00 7.08
N ASP A 145 -6.25 23.81 6.64
CA ASP A 145 -5.60 22.52 6.97
C ASP A 145 -4.61 22.05 5.89
N SER A 146 -4.19 22.93 4.99
CA SER A 146 -3.21 22.56 3.97
C SER A 146 -1.81 22.46 4.59
N ILE A 147 -1.04 21.51 4.09
CA ILE A 147 0.32 21.24 4.55
C ILE A 147 1.30 21.53 3.43
N LEU A 148 2.33 22.32 3.72
CA LEU A 148 3.46 22.52 2.84
C LEU A 148 4.58 21.56 3.25
N VAL A 149 5.10 20.79 2.30
CA VAL A 149 6.14 19.79 2.51
C VAL A 149 7.38 20.15 1.70
N SER A 150 8.56 19.93 2.27
CA SER A 150 9.83 20.07 1.58
C SER A 150 10.10 18.91 0.63
N GLU A 151 10.72 19.16 -0.50
CA GLU A 151 11.19 18.14 -1.44
C GLU A 151 12.21 17.18 -0.80
N ARG A 152 12.97 17.62 0.20
CA ARG A 152 13.86 16.77 1.00
C ARG A 152 13.15 15.54 1.56
N VAL A 153 11.90 15.69 2.02
CA VAL A 153 11.09 14.60 2.57
C VAL A 153 10.84 13.50 1.52
N VAL A 154 10.65 13.90 0.26
CA VAL A 154 10.48 12.99 -0.87
C VAL A 154 11.80 12.35 -1.29
N GLN A 155 12.88 13.13 -1.34
CA GLN A 155 14.23 12.67 -1.72
C GLN A 155 14.79 11.64 -0.73
N GLU A 156 14.53 11.83 0.57
CA GLU A 156 14.96 10.90 1.63
C GLU A 156 14.02 9.69 1.77
N ASP A 157 12.98 9.54 0.93
CA ASP A 157 11.97 8.48 1.00
C ASP A 157 11.28 8.36 2.38
N ARG A 158 11.09 9.47 3.09
CA ARG A 158 10.60 9.45 4.49
C ARG A 158 9.19 8.88 4.62
N PHE A 159 8.26 9.28 3.76
CA PHE A 159 6.88 8.79 3.73
C PHE A 159 6.59 7.89 2.54
N THR A 160 7.59 7.30 1.95
CA THR A 160 7.40 6.32 0.88
C THR A 160 6.85 5.04 1.45
N THR A 161 5.83 4.51 0.80
CA THR A 161 5.11 3.29 1.22
C THR A 161 5.10 2.27 0.10
N ILE A 162 5.09 0.99 0.47
CA ILE A 162 4.94 -0.11 -0.47
C ILE A 162 3.53 -0.67 -0.32
N HIS A 163 2.82 -0.75 -1.43
CA HIS A 163 1.49 -1.34 -1.51
C HIS A 163 1.54 -2.58 -2.38
N ILE A 164 0.92 -3.66 -1.92
CA ILE A 164 0.81 -4.91 -2.67
C ILE A 164 -0.64 -5.07 -3.10
N GLN A 165 -0.90 -5.00 -4.40
CA GLN A 165 -2.23 -5.18 -4.98
C GLN A 165 -2.36 -6.59 -5.52
N GLU A 166 -3.48 -7.25 -5.22
CA GLU A 166 -3.86 -8.53 -5.80
C GLU A 166 -4.83 -8.28 -6.95
N LEU A 167 -4.49 -8.76 -8.13
CA LEU A 167 -5.33 -8.75 -9.31
C LEU A 167 -5.60 -10.19 -9.72
N ALA A 168 -6.89 -10.58 -9.78
CA ALA A 168 -7.30 -11.95 -10.07
C ALA A 168 -8.00 -12.06 -11.43
N CYS A 169 -7.58 -13.02 -12.23
CA CYS A 169 -8.23 -13.42 -13.47
C CYS A 169 -8.90 -14.78 -13.26
N VAL A 170 -10.18 -14.86 -13.53
CA VAL A 170 -10.96 -16.09 -13.41
C VAL A 170 -11.33 -16.57 -14.81
N SER A 171 -10.97 -17.82 -15.14
CA SER A 171 -11.42 -18.52 -16.35
C SER A 171 -12.62 -19.39 -16.01
N ARG A 172 -13.70 -19.22 -16.73
CA ARG A 172 -14.98 -19.92 -16.49
C ARG A 172 -15.34 -20.77 -17.70
N ASP A 173 -16.14 -21.82 -17.43
CA ASP A 173 -16.81 -22.57 -18.48
C ASP A 173 -18.09 -21.82 -18.85
N THR A 174 -18.20 -21.41 -20.12
CA THR A 174 -19.39 -20.70 -20.64
C THR A 174 -20.19 -21.60 -21.57
N LYS A 175 -21.45 -21.25 -21.81
CA LYS A 175 -22.33 -22.01 -22.76
C LYS A 175 -21.81 -22.09 -24.18
N LEU A 176 -20.90 -21.21 -24.55
CA LEU A 176 -20.29 -21.13 -25.91
C LEU A 176 -18.95 -21.84 -26.00
N GLY A 177 -18.43 -22.30 -24.88
CA GLY A 177 -17.13 -22.94 -24.70
C GLY A 177 -16.36 -22.43 -23.50
N PRO A 178 -15.28 -23.08 -23.11
CA PRO A 178 -14.45 -22.64 -22.01
C PRO A 178 -13.69 -21.37 -22.38
N GLU A 179 -13.50 -20.48 -21.39
CA GLU A 179 -12.56 -19.38 -21.53
C GLU A 179 -11.13 -19.92 -21.44
N GLU A 180 -10.25 -19.44 -22.30
CA GLU A 180 -8.87 -19.89 -22.34
C GLU A 180 -7.91 -18.77 -21.89
N ILE A 181 -6.87 -19.15 -21.14
CA ILE A 181 -5.75 -18.29 -20.80
C ILE A 181 -4.63 -18.59 -21.78
N THR A 182 -4.29 -17.62 -22.62
CA THR A 182 -3.31 -17.77 -23.70
C THR A 182 -2.62 -16.44 -24.02
N ALA A 183 -1.42 -16.52 -24.60
CA ALA A 183 -0.71 -15.37 -25.15
C ALA A 183 -1.23 -14.95 -26.52
N ASP A 184 -1.97 -15.83 -27.24
CA ASP A 184 -2.54 -15.54 -28.57
C ASP A 184 -3.84 -14.73 -28.41
N ILE A 185 -3.69 -13.42 -28.33
CA ILE A 185 -4.79 -12.47 -28.15
C ILE A 185 -5.01 -11.71 -29.46
N PRO A 186 -6.24 -11.70 -30.00
CA PRO A 186 -6.53 -10.98 -31.22
C PRO A 186 -6.40 -9.46 -31.05
N ASN A 187 -5.91 -8.77 -32.06
CA ASN A 187 -5.81 -7.31 -32.17
C ASN A 187 -4.87 -6.66 -31.11
N VAL A 188 -3.86 -7.38 -30.62
CA VAL A 188 -2.85 -6.87 -29.71
C VAL A 188 -1.49 -6.92 -30.39
N GLY A 189 -0.73 -5.82 -30.32
CA GLY A 189 0.62 -5.73 -30.89
C GLY A 189 1.65 -6.56 -30.09
N GLU A 190 2.68 -7.06 -30.76
CA GLU A 190 3.76 -7.86 -30.16
C GLU A 190 4.45 -7.17 -28.98
N ALA A 191 4.56 -5.85 -28.98
CA ALA A 191 5.16 -5.09 -27.90
C ALA A 191 4.37 -5.23 -26.57
N ALA A 192 3.04 -5.34 -26.63
CA ALA A 192 2.20 -5.55 -25.45
C ALA A 192 2.26 -7.02 -24.96
N LEU A 193 2.59 -7.95 -25.83
CA LEU A 193 2.72 -9.38 -25.51
C LEU A 193 4.13 -9.74 -24.99
N SER A 194 5.12 -8.88 -25.16
CA SER A 194 6.53 -9.15 -24.81
C SER A 194 6.75 -9.44 -23.31
N LYS A 195 5.85 -8.99 -22.46
CA LYS A 195 5.89 -9.21 -20.99
C LYS A 195 5.19 -10.49 -20.56
N LEU A 196 4.54 -11.21 -21.48
CA LEU A 196 3.84 -12.45 -21.20
C LEU A 196 4.71 -13.67 -21.55
N ASP A 197 4.49 -14.75 -20.84
CA ASP A 197 5.07 -16.06 -21.16
C ASP A 197 4.23 -16.81 -22.22
N GLU A 198 4.66 -18.02 -22.58
CA GLU A 198 3.93 -18.87 -23.55
C GLU A 198 2.51 -19.24 -23.06
N SER A 199 2.28 -19.24 -21.75
CA SER A 199 0.98 -19.52 -21.14
C SER A 199 0.08 -18.28 -21.04
N GLY A 200 0.54 -17.11 -21.52
CA GLY A 200 -0.22 -15.87 -21.46
C GLY A 200 -0.21 -15.18 -20.09
N ILE A 201 0.74 -15.49 -19.22
CA ILE A 201 0.87 -14.93 -17.88
C ILE A 201 2.13 -14.07 -17.82
N VAL A 202 2.06 -12.94 -17.13
CA VAL A 202 3.18 -12.01 -16.96
C VAL A 202 4.35 -12.65 -16.18
N TYR A 203 5.59 -12.29 -16.55
CA TYR A 203 6.78 -12.74 -15.81
C TYR A 203 6.89 -12.10 -14.44
N ILE A 204 7.40 -12.87 -13.47
CA ILE A 204 7.77 -12.32 -12.16
C ILE A 204 8.96 -11.38 -12.35
N GLY A 205 8.90 -10.18 -11.74
CA GLY A 205 9.90 -9.12 -11.90
C GLY A 205 9.65 -8.17 -13.06
N ALA A 206 8.58 -8.37 -13.86
CA ALA A 206 8.22 -7.46 -14.93
C ALA A 206 7.72 -6.13 -14.36
N GLU A 207 8.20 -5.02 -14.91
CA GLU A 207 7.66 -3.69 -14.65
C GLU A 207 6.45 -3.45 -15.55
N VAL A 208 5.31 -3.15 -14.95
CA VAL A 208 4.03 -2.96 -15.62
C VAL A 208 3.47 -1.57 -15.36
N THR A 209 2.80 -1.03 -16.36
CA THR A 209 2.11 0.27 -16.31
C THR A 209 0.63 0.10 -16.61
N GLY A 210 -0.16 1.14 -16.32
CA GLY A 210 -1.61 1.12 -16.58
C GLY A 210 -1.93 0.75 -18.03
N GLY A 211 -2.80 -0.25 -18.21
CA GLY A 211 -3.19 -0.78 -19.51
C GLY A 211 -2.38 -1.99 -20.01
N ASP A 212 -1.22 -2.31 -19.42
CA ASP A 212 -0.47 -3.52 -19.75
C ASP A 212 -1.27 -4.79 -19.43
N ILE A 213 -1.08 -5.84 -20.21
CA ILE A 213 -1.75 -7.12 -20.01
C ILE A 213 -0.96 -7.92 -18.95
N LEU A 214 -1.67 -8.38 -17.93
CA LEU A 214 -1.12 -9.25 -16.88
C LEU A 214 -1.40 -10.72 -17.17
N VAL A 215 -2.63 -11.02 -17.60
CA VAL A 215 -3.06 -12.37 -17.94
C VAL A 215 -3.87 -12.27 -19.22
N GLY A 216 -3.38 -12.90 -20.27
CA GLY A 216 -4.11 -12.99 -21.54
C GLY A 216 -5.26 -13.98 -21.43
N LYS A 217 -6.49 -13.52 -21.62
CA LYS A 217 -7.69 -14.36 -21.62
C LYS A 217 -8.55 -14.06 -22.85
N VAL A 218 -9.00 -15.10 -23.49
CA VAL A 218 -9.94 -15.02 -24.60
C VAL A 218 -11.23 -15.73 -24.27
N THR A 219 -12.36 -15.11 -24.62
CA THR A 219 -13.69 -15.64 -24.40
C THR A 219 -14.33 -15.97 -25.75
N PRO A 220 -14.89 -17.18 -25.98
CA PRO A 220 -15.59 -17.51 -27.18
C PRO A 220 -16.75 -16.55 -27.43
N LYS A 221 -16.90 -16.09 -28.66
CA LYS A 221 -17.91 -15.13 -29.08
C LYS A 221 -19.13 -15.85 -29.64
N GLY A 222 -20.30 -15.60 -29.03
CA GLY A 222 -21.56 -15.83 -29.74
C GLY A 222 -21.91 -14.60 -30.61
N GLU A 223 -23.01 -14.64 -31.33
CA GLU A 223 -23.58 -13.45 -31.98
C GLU A 223 -23.95 -12.42 -30.87
N THR A 224 -22.99 -11.61 -30.51
CA THR A 224 -23.14 -10.68 -29.39
C THR A 224 -23.70 -9.35 -29.88
N GLN A 225 -24.63 -8.81 -29.15
CA GLN A 225 -25.06 -7.43 -29.24
C GLN A 225 -23.86 -6.53 -28.92
N LEU A 226 -23.26 -5.95 -29.95
CA LEU A 226 -22.25 -4.90 -29.82
C LEU A 226 -22.94 -3.65 -29.27
N THR A 227 -22.22 -2.88 -28.43
CA THR A 227 -22.71 -1.55 -28.08
C THR A 227 -22.81 -0.66 -29.31
N PRO A 228 -23.69 0.35 -29.34
CA PRO A 228 -23.80 1.26 -30.47
C PRO A 228 -22.47 1.92 -30.83
N GLU A 229 -21.67 2.27 -29.84
CA GLU A 229 -20.34 2.88 -29.98
C GLU A 229 -19.33 1.90 -30.62
N GLU A 230 -19.36 0.63 -30.21
CA GLU A 230 -18.52 -0.43 -30.79
C GLU A 230 -18.90 -0.74 -32.21
N LYS A 231 -20.21 -0.69 -32.59
CA LYS A 231 -20.67 -0.82 -33.97
C LYS A 231 -20.13 0.30 -34.85
N LEU A 232 -20.15 1.54 -34.34
CA LEU A 232 -19.63 2.70 -35.03
C LEU A 232 -18.11 2.59 -35.26
N LEU A 233 -17.36 2.22 -34.24
CA LEU A 233 -15.91 2.05 -34.33
C LEU A 233 -15.54 0.95 -35.36
N ARG A 234 -16.27 -0.16 -35.35
CA ARG A 234 -16.10 -1.22 -36.38
C ARG A 234 -16.37 -0.73 -37.80
N ALA A 235 -17.40 0.07 -37.97
CA ALA A 235 -17.72 0.63 -39.27
C ALA A 235 -16.64 1.60 -39.78
N ILE A 236 -16.03 2.38 -38.86
CA ILE A 236 -14.97 3.35 -39.22
C ILE A 236 -13.62 2.68 -39.46
N PHE A 237 -13.20 1.74 -38.62
CA PHE A 237 -11.86 1.15 -38.64
C PHE A 237 -11.78 -0.20 -39.37
N GLY A 238 -12.89 -0.79 -39.82
CA GLY A 238 -12.90 -1.99 -40.66
C GLY A 238 -12.33 -3.26 -40.03
N GLU A 239 -12.48 -3.45 -38.72
CA GLU A 239 -11.95 -4.62 -38.01
C GLU A 239 -12.56 -5.94 -38.49
N LYS A 240 -11.69 -6.93 -38.79
CA LYS A 240 -12.14 -8.31 -39.09
C LYS A 240 -12.74 -8.93 -37.82
N ALA A 241 -13.88 -9.57 -37.95
CA ALA A 241 -14.51 -10.32 -36.89
C ALA A 241 -13.61 -11.50 -36.48
N SER A 242 -13.10 -11.53 -35.28
CA SER A 242 -12.49 -12.71 -34.68
C SER A 242 -13.56 -13.53 -33.95
N ASP A 243 -13.39 -14.85 -33.91
CA ASP A 243 -14.33 -15.77 -33.25
C ASP A 243 -14.27 -15.69 -31.73
N VAL A 244 -13.27 -14.98 -31.19
CA VAL A 244 -13.04 -14.79 -29.77
C VAL A 244 -12.95 -13.31 -29.42
N LYS A 245 -13.35 -12.98 -28.18
CA LYS A 245 -13.27 -11.63 -27.60
C LYS A 245 -12.09 -11.59 -26.60
N ASP A 246 -11.27 -10.53 -26.68
CA ASP A 246 -10.27 -10.24 -25.66
C ASP A 246 -10.95 -9.85 -24.33
N SER A 247 -10.74 -10.67 -23.30
CA SER A 247 -11.18 -10.44 -21.93
C SER A 247 -10.02 -10.48 -20.94
N SER A 248 -8.82 -10.16 -21.42
CA SER A 248 -7.57 -10.20 -20.67
C SER A 248 -7.62 -9.30 -19.43
N LEU A 249 -6.95 -9.74 -18.36
CA LEU A 249 -6.74 -8.93 -17.17
C LEU A 249 -5.66 -7.91 -17.49
N ARG A 250 -5.98 -6.64 -17.35
CA ARG A 250 -5.06 -5.52 -17.56
C ARG A 250 -4.80 -4.78 -16.24
N VAL A 251 -3.65 -4.13 -16.16
CA VAL A 251 -3.32 -3.25 -15.04
C VAL A 251 -4.32 -2.08 -15.02
N PRO A 252 -4.95 -1.76 -13.88
CA PRO A 252 -5.84 -0.61 -13.76
C PRO A 252 -5.12 0.69 -14.13
N ASN A 253 -5.85 1.64 -14.69
CA ASN A 253 -5.32 2.93 -15.07
C ASN A 253 -4.75 3.68 -13.84
N GLY A 254 -3.58 4.29 -13.99
CA GLY A 254 -2.90 5.02 -12.91
C GLY A 254 -2.12 4.15 -11.93
N VAL A 255 -2.05 2.83 -12.16
CA VAL A 255 -1.21 1.91 -11.38
C VAL A 255 0.04 1.58 -12.19
N SER A 256 1.20 1.69 -11.57
CA SER A 256 2.47 1.21 -12.10
C SER A 256 3.23 0.49 -11.01
N GLY A 257 3.84 -0.64 -11.33
CA GLY A 257 4.53 -1.43 -10.32
C GLY A 257 5.27 -2.61 -10.91
N THR A 258 5.83 -3.42 -10.03
CA THR A 258 6.58 -4.63 -10.38
C THR A 258 5.80 -5.86 -9.93
N VAL A 259 5.74 -6.87 -10.78
CA VAL A 259 5.14 -8.17 -10.44
C VAL A 259 6.06 -8.90 -9.46
N ILE A 260 5.57 -9.19 -8.25
CA ILE A 260 6.36 -9.86 -7.21
C ILE A 260 6.05 -11.34 -7.10
N ASP A 261 4.80 -11.73 -7.37
CA ASP A 261 4.36 -13.12 -7.27
C ASP A 261 3.20 -13.39 -8.22
N VAL A 262 3.10 -14.64 -8.67
CA VAL A 262 2.00 -15.14 -9.51
C VAL A 262 1.58 -16.50 -9.00
N GLN A 263 0.31 -16.64 -8.66
CA GLN A 263 -0.28 -17.89 -8.19
C GLN A 263 -1.33 -18.38 -9.19
N VAL A 264 -1.22 -19.63 -9.58
CA VAL A 264 -2.15 -20.28 -10.50
C VAL A 264 -2.87 -21.39 -9.76
N PHE A 265 -4.20 -21.30 -9.70
CA PHE A 265 -5.08 -22.31 -9.11
C PHE A 265 -5.84 -22.99 -10.24
N THR A 266 -5.74 -24.30 -10.33
CA THR A 266 -6.37 -25.10 -11.38
C THR A 266 -7.33 -26.10 -10.75
N ARG A 267 -8.55 -26.20 -11.32
CA ARG A 267 -9.57 -27.15 -10.85
C ARG A 267 -9.06 -28.59 -11.02
N ASP A 268 -9.42 -29.44 -10.10
CA ASP A 268 -9.12 -30.88 -10.19
C ASP A 268 -9.72 -31.50 -11.47
N GLY A 269 -8.90 -32.23 -12.22
CA GLY A 269 -9.30 -32.85 -13.49
C GLY A 269 -9.11 -31.98 -14.75
N VAL A 270 -8.62 -30.74 -14.63
CA VAL A 270 -8.24 -29.86 -15.77
C VAL A 270 -6.75 -30.01 -16.04
N GLU A 271 -6.35 -30.05 -17.30
CA GLU A 271 -4.93 -30.06 -17.68
C GLU A 271 -4.21 -28.81 -17.16
N LYS A 272 -3.05 -29.04 -16.53
CA LYS A 272 -2.22 -27.95 -15.98
C LYS A 272 -1.31 -27.40 -17.08
N ASP A 273 -1.21 -26.09 -17.18
CA ASP A 273 -0.30 -25.42 -18.11
C ASP A 273 1.16 -25.62 -17.70
N LYS A 274 2.08 -25.41 -18.65
CA LYS A 274 3.52 -25.45 -18.39
C LYS A 274 3.91 -24.55 -17.21
N ARG A 275 3.36 -23.34 -17.16
CA ARG A 275 3.63 -22.40 -16.06
C ARG A 275 3.15 -22.88 -14.71
N ALA A 276 1.96 -23.49 -14.64
CA ALA A 276 1.44 -24.09 -13.42
C ALA A 276 2.35 -25.23 -12.90
N LEU A 277 2.83 -26.08 -13.82
CA LEU A 277 3.76 -27.16 -13.47
C LEU A 277 5.13 -26.63 -12.98
N GLU A 278 5.67 -25.60 -13.63
CA GLU A 278 6.91 -24.93 -13.19
C GLU A 278 6.76 -24.30 -11.78
N ILE A 279 5.65 -23.65 -11.52
CA ILE A 279 5.36 -23.06 -10.19
C ILE A 279 5.26 -24.15 -9.14
N GLU A 280 4.55 -25.26 -9.43
CA GLU A 280 4.45 -26.40 -8.53
C GLU A 280 5.81 -27.03 -8.24
N GLU A 281 6.64 -27.23 -9.27
CA GLU A 281 7.98 -27.78 -9.10
C GLU A 281 8.88 -26.85 -8.27
N MET A 282 8.84 -25.54 -8.52
CA MET A 282 9.57 -24.57 -7.71
C MET A 282 9.10 -24.57 -6.26
N GLN A 283 7.78 -24.58 -6.01
CA GLN A 283 7.21 -24.64 -4.67
C GLN A 283 7.59 -25.93 -3.93
N LEU A 284 7.57 -27.08 -4.61
CA LEU A 284 8.00 -28.37 -4.05
C LEU A 284 9.49 -28.35 -3.71
N LYS A 285 10.32 -27.82 -4.60
CA LYS A 285 11.76 -27.72 -4.39
C LYS A 285 12.08 -26.79 -3.20
N GLN A 286 11.41 -25.65 -3.13
CA GLN A 286 11.56 -24.72 -2.01
C GLN A 286 11.09 -25.34 -0.69
N ALA A 287 9.90 -25.95 -0.68
CA ALA A 287 9.36 -26.60 0.51
C ALA A 287 10.27 -27.75 1.01
N LYS A 288 10.83 -28.53 0.07
CA LYS A 288 11.78 -29.60 0.41
C LYS A 288 13.08 -29.03 0.99
N LYS A 289 13.59 -27.93 0.40
CA LYS A 289 14.78 -27.25 0.89
C LYS A 289 14.57 -26.70 2.30
N ASP A 290 13.49 -25.96 2.51
CA ASP A 290 13.16 -25.34 3.80
C ASP A 290 13.00 -26.37 4.91
N LEU A 291 12.25 -27.46 4.63
CA LEU A 291 12.08 -28.56 5.58
C LEU A 291 13.38 -29.32 5.84
N SER A 292 14.22 -29.52 4.82
CA SER A 292 15.52 -30.20 5.01
C SER A 292 16.49 -29.37 5.84
N GLU A 293 16.50 -28.05 5.69
CA GLU A 293 17.31 -27.15 6.50
C GLU A 293 16.80 -27.11 7.96
N GLU A 294 15.47 -27.07 8.15
CA GLU A 294 14.84 -27.16 9.47
C GLU A 294 15.22 -28.45 10.19
N LEU A 295 15.16 -29.58 9.48
CA LEU A 295 15.58 -30.85 10.00
C LEU A 295 17.07 -30.89 10.40
N GLN A 296 17.96 -30.36 9.54
CA GLN A 296 19.38 -30.28 9.83
C GLN A 296 19.71 -29.49 11.09
N ILE A 297 18.98 -28.36 11.29
CA ILE A 297 19.15 -27.52 12.48
C ILE A 297 18.71 -28.29 13.74
N LEU A 298 17.56 -28.95 13.70
CA LEU A 298 17.05 -29.77 14.81
C LEU A 298 17.95 -30.96 15.09
N GLU A 299 18.42 -31.67 14.07
CA GLU A 299 19.40 -32.78 14.20
C GLU A 299 20.70 -32.30 14.85
N ALA A 300 21.24 -31.15 14.41
CA ALA A 300 22.46 -30.61 15.00
C ALA A 300 22.30 -30.31 16.50
N GLY A 301 21.13 -29.78 16.91
CA GLY A 301 20.80 -29.57 18.32
C GLY A 301 20.72 -30.87 19.12
N LEU A 302 19.99 -31.86 18.61
CA LEU A 302 19.87 -33.18 19.23
C LEU A 302 21.22 -33.87 19.36
N PHE A 303 22.03 -33.91 18.31
CA PHE A 303 23.36 -34.52 18.35
C PHE A 303 24.32 -33.80 19.30
N SER A 304 24.17 -32.46 19.47
CA SER A 304 24.92 -31.73 20.49
C SER A 304 24.55 -32.17 21.92
N ARG A 305 23.26 -32.43 22.17
CA ARG A 305 22.79 -33.00 23.46
C ARG A 305 23.22 -34.45 23.66
N ILE A 306 23.07 -35.29 22.64
CA ILE A 306 23.55 -36.69 22.66
C ILE A 306 25.04 -36.72 22.99
N ARG A 307 25.83 -35.83 22.38
CA ARG A 307 27.26 -35.68 22.69
C ARG A 307 27.50 -35.36 24.14
N ALA A 308 26.73 -34.37 24.68
CA ALA A 308 26.86 -33.98 26.09
C ALA A 308 26.53 -35.15 27.05
N VAL A 309 25.48 -35.94 26.77
CA VAL A 309 25.10 -37.12 27.55
C VAL A 309 26.15 -38.22 27.44
N LEU A 310 26.69 -38.50 26.25
CA LEU A 310 27.74 -39.52 26.04
C LEU A 310 29.06 -39.13 26.74
N VAL A 311 29.47 -37.88 26.66
CA VAL A 311 30.68 -37.37 27.36
C VAL A 311 30.48 -37.43 28.88
N ALA A 312 29.33 -37.06 29.39
CA ALA A 312 28.96 -37.17 30.79
C ALA A 312 28.86 -38.67 31.24
N GLY A 313 28.55 -39.57 30.30
CA GLY A 313 28.56 -41.03 30.49
C GLY A 313 29.95 -41.71 30.44
N GLY A 314 31.03 -40.90 30.29
CA GLY A 314 32.41 -41.39 30.33
C GLY A 314 33.01 -41.72 28.96
N VAL A 315 32.37 -41.37 27.85
CA VAL A 315 32.93 -41.57 26.51
C VAL A 315 33.84 -40.37 26.15
N GLU A 316 35.09 -40.67 25.73
CA GLU A 316 36.04 -39.62 25.36
C GLU A 316 35.59 -38.86 24.12
N ALA A 317 35.58 -37.53 24.16
CA ALA A 317 35.10 -36.65 23.07
C ALA A 317 35.86 -36.88 21.75
N GLU A 318 37.18 -37.19 21.82
CA GLU A 318 38.00 -37.47 20.64
C GLU A 318 37.63 -38.78 19.92
N LYS A 319 37.06 -39.74 20.63
CA LYS A 319 36.58 -41.00 20.05
C LYS A 319 35.24 -40.82 19.36
N LEU A 320 34.36 -39.93 19.91
CA LEU A 320 33.08 -39.59 19.32
C LEU A 320 33.26 -38.85 17.99
N ASP A 321 34.23 -37.95 17.90
CA ASP A 321 34.46 -37.15 16.68
C ASP A 321 34.99 -38.04 15.50
N LYS A 322 35.49 -39.25 15.78
CA LYS A 322 35.92 -40.21 14.76
C LYS A 322 34.82 -41.17 14.31
N LEU A 323 33.70 -41.24 15.03
CA LEU A 323 32.58 -42.11 14.71
C LEU A 323 31.50 -41.36 13.91
N PRO A 324 30.86 -42.02 12.92
CA PRO A 324 29.69 -41.50 12.27
C PRO A 324 28.58 -41.20 13.29
N ARG A 325 27.86 -40.07 13.13
CA ARG A 325 26.83 -39.65 14.07
C ARG A 325 25.73 -40.69 14.29
N ASP A 326 25.35 -41.43 13.27
CA ASP A 326 24.34 -42.49 13.35
C ASP A 326 24.70 -43.61 14.35
N ARG A 327 25.98 -43.85 14.57
CA ARG A 327 26.44 -44.85 15.53
C ARG A 327 26.51 -44.38 16.97
N TRP A 328 26.35 -43.09 17.22
CA TRP A 328 26.34 -42.57 18.59
C TRP A 328 25.14 -43.09 19.38
N LEU A 329 24.02 -43.35 18.72
CA LEU A 329 22.79 -43.88 19.32
C LEU A 329 22.89 -45.37 19.67
N GLU A 330 23.81 -46.08 19.08
CA GLU A 330 24.06 -47.53 19.34
C GLU A 330 25.03 -47.78 20.52
N LEU A 331 25.62 -46.71 21.09
CA LEU A 331 26.59 -46.83 22.17
C LEU A 331 25.86 -47.10 23.50
N GLY A 332 26.22 -48.22 24.17
CA GLY A 332 25.74 -48.55 25.51
C GLY A 332 26.55 -47.84 26.58
N LEU A 333 25.88 -47.19 27.51
CA LEU A 333 26.47 -46.53 28.68
C LEU A 333 26.35 -47.43 29.91
N THR A 334 27.32 -47.35 30.83
CA THR A 334 27.31 -48.09 32.09
C THR A 334 26.39 -47.49 33.15
N ASP A 335 25.98 -46.24 32.98
CA ASP A 335 25.09 -45.48 33.86
C ASP A 335 23.64 -45.60 33.35
N GLU A 336 22.77 -46.20 34.15
CA GLU A 336 21.38 -46.53 33.78
C GLU A 336 20.52 -45.29 33.54
N GLU A 337 20.75 -44.20 34.31
CA GLU A 337 20.00 -42.94 34.10
C GLU A 337 20.38 -42.26 32.77
N LYS A 338 21.65 -42.28 32.42
CA LYS A 338 22.13 -41.68 31.16
C LYS A 338 21.79 -42.55 29.95
N GLN A 339 21.72 -43.88 30.13
CA GLN A 339 21.24 -44.78 29.11
C GLN A 339 19.76 -44.49 28.78
N ASN A 340 18.92 -44.31 29.80
CA ASN A 340 17.51 -43.96 29.62
C ASN A 340 17.35 -42.59 28.91
N GLN A 341 18.21 -41.59 29.24
CA GLN A 341 18.23 -40.33 28.56
C GLN A 341 18.64 -40.45 27.07
N LEU A 342 19.60 -41.29 26.77
CA LEU A 342 20.04 -41.57 25.40
C LEU A 342 18.94 -42.26 24.59
N GLU A 343 18.23 -43.20 25.17
CA GLU A 343 17.11 -43.90 24.55
C GLU A 343 15.95 -42.93 24.26
N GLN A 344 15.63 -42.06 25.19
CA GLN A 344 14.61 -40.98 24.97
C GLN A 344 15.03 -40.06 23.82
N LEU A 345 16.28 -39.65 23.73
CA LEU A 345 16.79 -38.82 22.65
C LEU A 345 16.81 -39.56 21.29
N ALA A 346 17.05 -40.86 21.29
CA ALA A 346 16.94 -41.69 20.10
C ALA A 346 15.53 -41.84 19.59
N GLU A 347 14.57 -42.07 20.51
CA GLU A 347 13.14 -42.13 20.18
C GLU A 347 12.65 -40.80 19.57
N GLN A 348 13.10 -39.66 20.12
CA GLN A 348 12.76 -38.35 19.57
C GLN A 348 13.37 -38.08 18.20
N TYR A 349 14.59 -38.56 17.95
CA TYR A 349 15.18 -38.45 16.62
C TYR A 349 14.35 -39.17 15.56
N ASP A 350 13.85 -40.35 15.90
CA ASP A 350 12.99 -41.10 15.02
C ASP A 350 11.60 -40.45 14.84
N GLU A 351 11.04 -39.89 15.92
CA GLU A 351 9.81 -39.12 15.86
C GLU A 351 9.98 -37.89 14.96
N LEU A 352 11.07 -37.14 15.09
CA LEU A 352 11.37 -35.97 14.25
C LEU A 352 11.48 -36.33 12.77
N LYS A 353 12.15 -37.43 12.45
CA LYS A 353 12.21 -37.92 11.06
C LYS A 353 10.83 -38.26 10.51
N HIS A 354 10.04 -38.97 11.31
CA HIS A 354 8.69 -39.35 10.91
C HIS A 354 7.77 -38.13 10.74
N GLU A 355 7.85 -37.16 11.64
CA GLU A 355 7.12 -35.89 11.48
C GLU A 355 7.56 -35.12 10.23
N PHE A 356 8.87 -35.08 9.94
CA PHE A 356 9.41 -34.47 8.74
C PHE A 356 8.83 -35.09 7.47
N GLU A 357 8.88 -36.43 7.36
CA GLU A 357 8.33 -37.17 6.23
C GLU A 357 6.84 -36.91 6.07
N LYS A 358 6.09 -36.93 7.18
CA LYS A 358 4.67 -36.64 7.20
C LYS A 358 4.35 -35.21 6.77
N LYS A 359 5.11 -34.21 7.26
CA LYS A 359 4.99 -32.81 6.87
C LYS A 359 5.31 -32.61 5.38
N LEU A 360 6.38 -33.27 4.88
CA LEU A 360 6.76 -33.22 3.48
C LEU A 360 5.69 -33.83 2.58
N GLU A 361 5.15 -35.00 2.94
CA GLU A 361 4.11 -35.65 2.17
C GLU A 361 2.81 -34.86 2.18
N ALA A 362 2.43 -34.28 3.32
CA ALA A 362 1.25 -33.44 3.44
C ALA A 362 1.38 -32.15 2.58
N LYS A 363 2.55 -31.50 2.60
CA LYS A 363 2.83 -30.34 1.72
C LYS A 363 2.82 -30.74 0.25
N ARG A 364 3.45 -31.89 -0.10
CA ARG A 364 3.43 -32.40 -1.46
C ARG A 364 2.03 -32.67 -1.96
N ARG A 365 1.20 -33.34 -1.16
CA ARG A 365 -0.23 -33.59 -1.51
C ARG A 365 -0.97 -32.27 -1.72
N LYS A 366 -0.79 -31.32 -0.81
CA LYS A 366 -1.46 -30.00 -0.92
C LYS A 366 -1.07 -29.22 -2.17
N ILE A 367 0.19 -29.32 -2.63
CA ILE A 367 0.67 -28.63 -3.83
C ILE A 367 0.23 -29.36 -5.11
N THR A 368 0.27 -30.71 -5.14
CA THR A 368 -0.05 -31.49 -6.34
C THR A 368 -1.54 -31.76 -6.53
N GLN A 369 -2.32 -31.74 -5.47
CA GLN A 369 -3.78 -31.88 -5.54
C GLN A 369 -4.37 -30.63 -6.19
N GLY A 370 -5.30 -30.82 -7.16
CA GLY A 370 -6.04 -29.70 -7.73
C GLY A 370 -6.85 -28.94 -6.68
N ASP A 371 -7.14 -27.70 -6.96
CA ASP A 371 -7.85 -26.82 -6.04
C ASP A 371 -9.37 -27.04 -6.14
N ASP A 372 -10.06 -26.97 -4.98
CA ASP A 372 -11.52 -27.01 -4.92
C ASP A 372 -12.05 -25.62 -5.26
N LEU A 373 -12.27 -25.36 -6.55
CA LEU A 373 -12.80 -24.11 -7.07
C LEU A 373 -14.31 -24.13 -7.18
N ALA A 374 -14.93 -22.95 -7.13
CA ALA A 374 -16.37 -22.80 -7.26
C ALA A 374 -16.89 -23.45 -8.56
N PRO A 375 -18.15 -23.97 -8.60
CA PRO A 375 -18.72 -24.58 -9.78
C PRO A 375 -18.65 -23.66 -11.01
N GLY A 376 -18.20 -24.19 -12.15
CA GLY A 376 -18.05 -23.42 -13.39
C GLY A 376 -16.74 -22.64 -13.53
N VAL A 377 -15.88 -22.62 -12.51
CA VAL A 377 -14.55 -22.03 -12.59
C VAL A 377 -13.53 -23.10 -12.95
N LEU A 378 -12.76 -22.86 -13.99
CA LEU A 378 -11.71 -23.78 -14.49
C LEU A 378 -10.34 -23.45 -13.89
N LYS A 379 -9.99 -22.17 -13.88
CA LYS A 379 -8.69 -21.67 -13.44
C LYS A 379 -8.81 -20.27 -12.82
N ILE A 380 -8.01 -20.00 -11.80
CA ILE A 380 -7.84 -18.66 -11.23
C ILE A 380 -6.34 -18.32 -11.25
N VAL A 381 -6.00 -17.19 -11.86
CA VAL A 381 -4.63 -16.64 -11.80
C VAL A 381 -4.66 -15.39 -10.97
N LYS A 382 -3.87 -15.36 -9.90
CA LYS A 382 -3.68 -14.21 -9.03
C LYS A 382 -2.30 -13.63 -9.28
N VAL A 383 -2.24 -12.34 -9.61
CA VAL A 383 -1.01 -11.59 -9.84
C VAL A 383 -0.86 -10.55 -8.73
N TYR A 384 0.29 -10.54 -8.07
CA TYR A 384 0.60 -9.59 -7.02
C TYR A 384 1.55 -8.53 -7.55
N LEU A 385 1.11 -7.27 -7.48
CA LEU A 385 1.88 -6.10 -7.89
C LEU A 385 2.37 -5.34 -6.67
N ALA A 386 3.66 -5.10 -6.60
CA ALA A 386 4.25 -4.16 -5.63
C ALA A 386 4.32 -2.76 -6.25
N VAL A 387 3.67 -1.81 -5.60
CA VAL A 387 3.63 -0.41 -6.01
C VAL A 387 4.33 0.43 -4.96
N LYS A 388 5.39 1.14 -5.35
CA LYS A 388 6.07 2.10 -4.49
C LYS A 388 5.37 3.45 -4.62
N ARG A 389 4.75 3.94 -3.55
CA ARG A 389 4.03 5.22 -3.51
C ARG A 389 4.79 6.23 -2.69
N ARG A 390 5.35 7.22 -3.37
CA ARG A 390 5.93 8.40 -2.73
C ARG A 390 4.84 9.34 -2.27
N ILE A 391 5.20 10.25 -1.38
CA ILE A 391 4.27 11.30 -0.95
C ILE A 391 4.11 12.32 -2.09
N GLN A 392 2.88 12.77 -2.29
CA GLN A 392 2.53 13.69 -3.38
C GLN A 392 1.46 14.68 -2.93
N PRO A 393 1.30 15.82 -3.64
CA PRO A 393 0.21 16.76 -3.36
C PRO A 393 -1.15 16.06 -3.46
N GLY A 394 -2.04 16.34 -2.50
CA GLY A 394 -3.33 15.69 -2.36
C GLY A 394 -3.36 14.51 -1.39
N ASP A 395 -2.23 13.97 -0.97
CA ASP A 395 -2.15 12.96 0.07
C ASP A 395 -2.51 13.57 1.44
N LYS A 396 -3.15 12.76 2.27
CA LYS A 396 -3.57 13.16 3.61
C LYS A 396 -2.53 12.81 4.64
N MET A 397 -2.11 13.79 5.40
CA MET A 397 -1.23 13.65 6.56
C MET A 397 -1.93 14.07 7.84
N ALA A 398 -1.47 13.55 8.96
CA ALA A 398 -1.97 13.93 10.27
C ALA A 398 -0.89 13.81 11.34
N GLY A 399 -1.03 14.61 12.41
CA GLY A 399 -0.36 14.35 13.68
C GLY A 399 -1.21 13.47 14.58
N ARG A 400 -0.80 13.32 15.84
CA ARG A 400 -1.49 12.50 16.86
C ARG A 400 -2.53 13.29 17.68
N HIS A 401 -2.67 14.60 17.44
CA HIS A 401 -3.51 15.51 18.24
C HIS A 401 -4.78 15.95 17.48
N GLY A 402 -5.26 15.15 16.54
CA GLY A 402 -6.43 15.49 15.74
C GLY A 402 -6.15 16.55 14.65
N ASN A 403 -4.90 16.93 14.46
CA ASN A 403 -4.45 17.83 13.39
C ASN A 403 -4.25 17.04 12.10
N LYS A 404 -5.21 17.14 11.20
CA LYS A 404 -5.21 16.51 9.89
C LYS A 404 -5.11 17.56 8.80
N GLY A 405 -4.43 17.24 7.72
CA GLY A 405 -4.32 18.12 6.59
C GLY A 405 -4.05 17.39 5.30
N VAL A 406 -4.15 18.13 4.20
CA VAL A 406 -3.84 17.64 2.85
C VAL A 406 -2.64 18.41 2.33
N ILE A 407 -1.72 17.70 1.69
CA ILE A 407 -0.55 18.33 1.09
C ILE A 407 -0.98 19.19 -0.09
N SER A 408 -0.67 20.48 -0.01
CA SER A 408 -0.98 21.44 -1.08
C SER A 408 0.13 21.51 -2.11
N LYS A 409 1.38 21.55 -1.65
CA LYS A 409 2.56 21.72 -2.49
C LYS A 409 3.77 21.02 -1.88
N ILE A 410 4.62 20.49 -2.73
CA ILE A 410 5.98 20.08 -2.39
C ILE A 410 6.92 21.16 -2.90
N ASN A 411 7.66 21.79 -2.00
CA ASN A 411 8.51 22.93 -2.30
C ASN A 411 9.97 22.51 -2.39
N PRO A 412 10.76 23.07 -3.32
CA PRO A 412 12.20 22.84 -3.36
C PRO A 412 12.86 23.17 -2.01
N ILE A 413 13.97 22.51 -1.71
CA ILE A 413 14.67 22.66 -0.42
C ILE A 413 15.14 24.10 -0.22
N GLU A 414 15.61 24.73 -1.30
CA GLU A 414 16.15 26.09 -1.34
C GLU A 414 15.10 27.14 -0.97
N ASP A 415 13.83 26.88 -1.30
CA ASP A 415 12.73 27.82 -1.05
C ASP A 415 12.11 27.66 0.34
N MET A 416 12.51 26.62 1.09
CA MET A 416 11.99 26.39 2.43
C MET A 416 12.61 27.34 3.46
N PRO A 417 11.86 27.73 4.49
CA PRO A 417 12.41 28.46 5.62
C PRO A 417 13.54 27.68 6.27
N TYR A 418 14.63 28.38 6.65
CA TYR A 418 15.79 27.77 7.30
C TYR A 418 16.25 28.58 8.52
N ASP A 419 16.97 27.95 9.42
CA ASP A 419 17.50 28.56 10.64
C ASP A 419 18.88 29.21 10.41
N GLU A 420 19.45 29.81 11.46
CA GLU A 420 20.76 30.44 11.45
C GLU A 420 21.91 29.48 11.08
N ASN A 421 21.71 28.17 11.24
CA ASN A 421 22.68 27.12 10.90
C ASN A 421 22.49 26.62 9.46
N GLY A 422 21.56 27.18 8.70
CA GLY A 422 21.24 26.74 7.34
C GLY A 422 20.39 25.46 7.26
N THR A 423 19.82 24.98 8.38
CA THR A 423 18.99 23.77 8.37
C THR A 423 17.55 24.12 7.97
N PRO A 424 17.02 23.59 6.86
CA PRO A 424 15.67 23.88 6.43
C PRO A 424 14.62 23.15 7.27
N VAL A 425 13.39 23.66 7.25
CA VAL A 425 12.21 22.99 7.83
C VAL A 425 11.65 21.96 6.84
N ASP A 426 11.14 20.85 7.36
CA ASP A 426 10.58 19.78 6.53
C ASP A 426 9.11 20.03 6.19
N ILE A 427 8.36 20.59 7.16
CA ILE A 427 6.91 20.82 7.03
C ILE A 427 6.57 22.20 7.60
N VAL A 428 5.68 22.92 6.90
CA VAL A 428 5.14 24.19 7.40
C VAL A 428 3.65 24.05 7.61
N LEU A 429 3.21 24.28 8.86
CA LEU A 429 1.82 24.22 9.28
C LEU A 429 1.25 25.60 9.55
N ASN A 430 -0.05 25.75 9.35
CA ASN A 430 -0.74 27.00 9.63
C ASN A 430 -0.99 27.17 11.15
N PRO A 431 -0.52 28.24 11.78
CA PRO A 431 -0.75 28.51 13.21
C PRO A 431 -2.21 28.72 13.55
N LEU A 432 -3.06 29.16 12.60
CA LEU A 432 -4.49 29.41 12.84
C LEU A 432 -5.27 28.12 13.16
N GLY A 433 -4.75 26.98 12.77
CA GLY A 433 -5.35 25.66 13.10
C GLY A 433 -5.29 25.27 14.57
N VAL A 434 -4.45 25.94 15.38
CA VAL A 434 -4.28 25.60 16.81
C VAL A 434 -5.30 26.31 17.71
N PRO A 435 -5.48 27.64 17.67
CA PRO A 435 -6.37 28.34 18.61
C PRO A 435 -7.83 27.93 18.45
N SER A 436 -8.29 27.72 17.22
CA SER A 436 -9.68 27.35 16.95
C SER A 436 -10.05 25.95 17.44
N ARG A 437 -9.08 25.04 17.51
CA ARG A 437 -9.29 23.63 17.88
C ARG A 437 -8.77 23.30 19.27
N MET A 438 -8.05 24.22 19.88
CA MET A 438 -7.57 24.12 21.28
C MET A 438 -6.73 22.87 21.59
N ASN A 439 -6.17 22.21 20.58
CA ASN A 439 -5.31 21.04 20.69
C ASN A 439 -3.85 21.46 20.98
N ILE A 440 -3.62 22.00 22.16
CA ILE A 440 -2.31 22.56 22.57
C ILE A 440 -1.23 21.47 22.67
N GLY A 441 -1.63 20.22 22.89
CA GLY A 441 -0.72 19.08 22.96
C GLY A 441 0.26 19.01 21.79
N GLN A 442 -0.14 19.41 20.57
CA GLN A 442 0.75 19.44 19.41
C GLN A 442 1.92 20.43 19.56
N ILE A 443 1.71 21.56 20.22
CA ILE A 443 2.78 22.54 20.46
C ILE A 443 3.72 22.04 21.55
N LEU A 444 3.19 21.43 22.62
CA LEU A 444 4.00 20.82 23.68
C LEU A 444 4.84 19.67 23.10
N GLU A 445 4.26 18.82 22.25
CA GLU A 445 4.99 17.77 21.54
C GLU A 445 6.13 18.36 20.70
N THR A 446 5.86 19.42 19.96
CA THR A 446 6.85 20.07 19.09
C THR A 446 8.05 20.59 19.89
N HIS A 447 7.81 21.24 21.01
CA HIS A 447 8.86 21.75 21.89
C HIS A 447 9.65 20.61 22.55
N LEU A 448 8.95 19.59 23.05
CA LEU A 448 9.60 18.42 23.68
C LEU A 448 10.40 17.61 22.65
N GLY A 449 9.88 17.45 21.43
CA GLY A 449 10.59 16.82 20.34
C GLY A 449 11.88 17.58 19.95
N MET A 450 11.84 18.92 19.99
CA MET A 450 13.03 19.74 19.78
C MET A 450 14.07 19.53 20.87
N ALA A 451 13.64 19.46 22.15
CA ALA A 451 14.52 19.15 23.28
C ALA A 451 15.14 17.76 23.16
N ALA A 452 14.33 16.75 22.84
CA ALA A 452 14.76 15.36 22.64
C ALA A 452 15.80 15.23 21.52
N LYS A 453 15.59 15.94 20.41
CA LYS A 453 16.54 15.98 19.30
C LYS A 453 17.82 16.71 19.67
N GLY A 454 17.73 17.87 20.33
CA GLY A 454 18.87 18.63 20.78
C GLY A 454 19.79 17.88 21.76
N ILE A 455 19.20 17.11 22.68
CA ILE A 455 19.95 16.22 23.59
C ILE A 455 20.69 15.14 22.76
N GLY A 456 20.02 14.52 21.78
CA GLY A 456 20.65 13.53 20.90
C GLY A 456 21.78 14.10 20.05
N ASP A 457 21.63 15.30 19.51
CA ASP A 457 22.67 15.98 18.76
C ASP A 457 23.89 16.32 19.63
N LYS A 458 23.66 16.68 20.90
CA LYS A 458 24.73 16.91 21.89
C LYS A 458 25.49 15.62 22.24
N ILE A 459 24.78 14.52 22.45
CA ILE A 459 25.38 13.18 22.63
C ILE A 459 26.21 12.81 21.40
N ASN A 460 25.70 13.03 20.19
CA ASN A 460 26.43 12.78 18.94
C ASN A 460 27.70 13.64 18.82
N ALA A 461 27.64 14.91 19.24
CA ALA A 461 28.82 15.79 19.29
C ALA A 461 29.87 15.29 20.28
N MET A 462 29.43 14.83 21.49
CA MET A 462 30.33 14.23 22.49
C MET A 462 31.00 12.95 21.98
N LEU A 463 30.24 12.07 21.29
CA LEU A 463 30.79 10.87 20.66
C LEU A 463 31.80 11.17 19.57
N LYS A 464 31.52 12.16 18.70
CA LYS A 464 32.45 12.59 17.64
C LYS A 464 33.74 13.20 18.19
N GLN A 465 33.66 13.90 19.32
CA GLN A 465 34.81 14.49 19.99
C GLN A 465 35.60 13.50 20.85
N GLN A 466 35.18 12.23 20.90
CA GLN A 466 35.78 11.16 21.72
C GLN A 466 35.98 11.60 23.17
N GLN A 467 34.99 12.26 23.74
CA GLN A 467 35.02 12.67 25.14
C GLN A 467 35.07 11.45 26.07
N GLU A 468 35.58 11.65 27.29
CA GLU A 468 35.64 10.61 28.31
C GLU A 468 34.27 10.00 28.59
N VAL A 469 34.17 8.68 28.63
CA VAL A 469 32.93 7.93 28.87
C VAL A 469 32.26 8.39 30.17
N ALA A 470 33.04 8.81 31.18
CA ALA A 470 32.52 9.32 32.45
C ALA A 470 31.65 10.60 32.25
N LYS A 471 32.09 11.54 31.41
CA LYS A 471 31.31 12.77 31.13
C LYS A 471 30.04 12.46 30.35
N LEU A 472 30.12 11.53 29.41
CA LEU A 472 28.99 11.05 28.65
C LEU A 472 27.95 10.38 29.56
N ARG A 473 28.40 9.53 30.47
CA ARG A 473 27.57 8.87 31.49
C ARG A 473 26.87 9.89 32.38
N GLU A 474 27.62 10.90 32.91
CA GLU A 474 27.05 11.96 33.72
C GLU A 474 25.98 12.77 32.96
N PHE A 475 26.23 13.10 31.70
CA PHE A 475 25.29 13.83 30.87
C PHE A 475 24.00 13.04 30.61
N ILE A 476 24.12 11.77 30.25
CA ILE A 476 22.98 10.89 30.02
C ILE A 476 22.21 10.68 31.34
N GLN A 477 22.89 10.44 32.48
CA GLN A 477 22.26 10.30 33.78
C GLN A 477 21.45 11.56 34.14
N ARG A 478 22.00 12.73 33.89
CA ARG A 478 21.31 14.01 34.16
C ARG A 478 20.08 14.18 33.24
N ALA A 479 20.13 13.70 31.99
CA ALA A 479 19.00 13.72 31.09
C ALA A 479 17.88 12.77 31.56
N TYR A 480 18.23 11.59 32.09
CA TYR A 480 17.27 10.63 32.67
C TYR A 480 16.65 11.12 33.97
N ASP A 481 17.43 11.81 34.80
CA ASP A 481 16.95 12.30 36.11
C ASP A 481 15.95 13.46 36.01
N LEU A 482 16.01 14.26 34.96
CA LEU A 482 15.17 15.46 34.76
C LEU A 482 13.68 15.18 34.56
N GLY A 483 13.30 13.99 34.10
CA GLY A 483 11.90 13.66 33.81
C GLY A 483 11.36 12.45 34.58
N ALA A 484 12.17 11.80 35.43
CA ALA A 484 11.76 10.55 36.04
C ALA A 484 11.15 10.76 37.42
N ASP A 485 9.96 10.19 37.66
CA ASP A 485 9.44 9.95 38.99
C ASP A 485 10.48 9.18 39.81
N VAL A 486 10.56 9.50 41.10
CA VAL A 486 11.54 8.90 42.05
C VAL A 486 11.56 7.37 42.02
N ARG A 487 10.49 6.74 41.54
CA ARG A 487 10.32 5.27 41.43
C ARG A 487 10.88 4.65 40.14
N GLN A 488 11.25 5.46 39.15
CA GLN A 488 11.69 5.00 37.85
C GLN A 488 13.10 5.46 37.46
N LYS A 489 13.87 5.95 38.45
CA LYS A 489 15.24 6.39 38.18
C LYS A 489 16.13 5.21 37.82
N VAL A 490 16.69 5.26 36.62
CA VAL A 490 17.70 4.32 36.14
C VAL A 490 19.08 4.79 36.61
N ASP A 491 19.81 3.95 37.33
CA ASP A 491 21.17 4.26 37.76
C ASP A 491 22.17 3.71 36.71
N LEU A 492 22.77 4.59 35.95
CA LEU A 492 23.76 4.23 34.91
C LEU A 492 25.12 3.88 35.51
N SER A 493 25.31 4.03 36.86
CA SER A 493 26.55 3.62 37.51
C SER A 493 26.75 2.10 37.50
N THR A 494 25.67 1.34 37.39
CA THR A 494 25.67 -0.12 37.30
C THR A 494 26.06 -0.67 35.92
N PHE A 495 26.01 0.16 34.86
CA PHE A 495 26.34 -0.24 33.50
C PHE A 495 27.84 -0.18 33.23
N SER A 496 28.33 -1.14 32.45
CA SER A 496 29.70 -1.13 31.93
C SER A 496 29.93 0.02 30.95
N ASP A 497 31.19 0.36 30.70
CA ASP A 497 31.52 1.43 29.75
C ASP A 497 31.09 1.06 28.29
N GLU A 498 31.12 -0.22 27.94
CA GLU A 498 30.64 -0.71 26.63
C GLU A 498 29.13 -0.57 26.49
N GLU A 499 28.37 -0.86 27.52
CA GLU A 499 26.91 -0.69 27.54
C GLU A 499 26.52 0.78 27.46
N VAL A 500 27.23 1.67 28.16
CA VAL A 500 27.01 3.12 28.06
C VAL A 500 27.30 3.63 26.65
N MET A 501 28.33 3.12 25.99
CA MET A 501 28.62 3.49 24.60
C MET A 501 27.54 3.00 23.64
N ARG A 502 27.05 1.78 23.78
CA ARG A 502 25.92 1.27 22.99
C ARG A 502 24.65 2.09 23.20
N LEU A 503 24.37 2.44 24.47
CA LEU A 503 23.24 3.32 24.82
C LEU A 503 23.37 4.68 24.13
N ALA A 504 24.56 5.29 24.21
CA ALA A 504 24.83 6.57 23.58
C ALA A 504 24.70 6.53 22.03
N GLU A 505 25.12 5.44 21.39
CA GLU A 505 24.91 5.23 19.96
C GLU A 505 23.42 5.17 19.59
N ASN A 506 22.60 4.51 20.39
CA ASN A 506 21.16 4.44 20.19
C ASN A 506 20.48 5.79 20.39
N LEU A 507 20.94 6.61 21.35
CA LEU A 507 20.42 7.95 21.62
C LEU A 507 20.90 9.03 20.66
N ARG A 508 21.83 8.74 19.79
CA ARG A 508 22.46 9.69 18.83
C ARG A 508 21.47 10.37 17.89
N LYS A 509 20.37 9.70 17.54
CA LYS A 509 19.31 10.24 16.67
C LYS A 509 18.32 11.13 17.41
N GLY A 510 18.27 11.07 18.71
CA GLY A 510 17.36 11.74 19.60
C GLY A 510 17.04 10.87 20.82
N MET A 511 16.75 11.48 21.95
CA MET A 511 16.37 10.79 23.19
C MET A 511 14.86 10.54 23.20
N PRO A 512 14.35 9.30 23.13
CA PRO A 512 12.92 9.04 23.23
C PRO A 512 12.41 9.39 24.63
N ILE A 513 11.28 10.10 24.69
CA ILE A 513 10.65 10.52 25.95
C ILE A 513 9.23 9.96 25.98
N ALA A 514 8.85 9.27 27.06
CA ALA A 514 7.50 8.76 27.25
C ALA A 514 6.66 9.76 28.07
N THR A 515 5.56 10.22 27.47
CA THR A 515 4.59 11.13 28.11
C THR A 515 3.20 10.54 27.97
N PRO A 516 2.52 10.12 29.06
CA PRO A 516 1.14 9.66 29.01
C PRO A 516 0.21 10.73 28.42
N VAL A 517 -0.89 10.33 27.76
CA VAL A 517 -1.76 11.22 26.99
C VAL A 517 -2.35 12.35 27.84
N PHE A 518 -2.84 12.05 29.06
CA PHE A 518 -3.47 13.03 29.96
C PHE A 518 -2.62 13.40 31.17
N ASP A 519 -1.43 12.86 31.28
CA ASP A 519 -0.45 13.15 32.34
C ASP A 519 0.92 13.37 31.70
N GLY A 520 1.00 14.30 30.78
CA GLY A 520 2.18 14.62 30.01
C GLY A 520 3.16 15.54 30.75
N ALA A 521 4.29 15.84 30.08
CA ALA A 521 5.32 16.71 30.57
C ALA A 521 4.79 18.14 30.85
N LYS A 522 5.18 18.72 31.96
CA LYS A 522 4.83 20.09 32.35
C LYS A 522 5.74 21.10 31.64
N GLU A 523 5.25 22.34 31.50
CA GLU A 523 6.01 23.43 30.88
C GLU A 523 7.39 23.66 31.48
N ALA A 524 7.49 23.56 32.84
CA ALA A 524 8.75 23.70 33.54
C ALA A 524 9.78 22.63 33.16
N GLU A 525 9.34 21.37 33.06
CA GLU A 525 10.18 20.23 32.70
C GLU A 525 10.67 20.35 31.23
N ILE A 526 9.78 20.77 30.33
CA ILE A 526 10.14 21.03 28.92
C ILE A 526 11.20 22.13 28.82
N LYS A 527 11.05 23.20 29.57
CA LYS A 527 12.05 24.30 29.61
C LYS A 527 13.40 23.86 30.14
N GLU A 528 13.43 22.97 31.12
CA GLU A 528 14.67 22.41 31.65
C GLU A 528 15.37 21.49 30.66
N LEU A 529 14.61 20.66 29.97
CA LEU A 529 15.14 19.81 28.87
C LEU A 529 15.66 20.62 27.68
N LEU A 530 14.98 21.72 27.32
CA LEU A 530 15.48 22.66 26.30
C LEU A 530 16.80 23.30 26.71
N LYS A 531 16.95 23.72 27.99
CA LYS A 531 18.21 24.23 28.53
C LYS A 531 19.34 23.19 28.47
N LEU A 532 19.03 21.93 28.78
CA LEU A 532 20.00 20.83 28.71
C LEU A 532 20.51 20.61 27.29
N GLY A 533 19.64 20.79 26.29
CA GLY A 533 19.95 20.73 24.87
C GLY A 533 20.61 22.00 24.29
N ASP A 534 20.89 23.03 25.11
CA ASP A 534 21.41 24.34 24.68
C ASP A 534 20.48 25.06 23.69
N LEU A 535 19.16 24.90 23.86
CA LEU A 535 18.13 25.46 22.99
C LEU A 535 17.38 26.62 23.66
N PRO A 536 16.78 27.54 22.88
CA PRO A 536 15.99 28.63 23.42
C PRO A 536 14.79 28.09 24.22
N THR A 537 14.60 28.57 25.45
CA THR A 537 13.51 28.15 26.35
C THR A 537 12.12 28.56 25.87
N SER A 538 12.05 29.51 24.93
CA SER A 538 10.79 29.95 24.30
C SER A 538 10.29 28.95 23.25
N GLY A 539 11.13 28.02 22.77
CA GLY A 539 10.83 27.13 21.65
C GLY A 539 10.68 27.86 20.31
N GLN A 540 11.03 29.13 20.26
CA GLN A 540 10.97 29.96 19.05
C GLN A 540 12.38 30.21 18.52
N ILE A 541 12.51 30.11 17.19
CA ILE A 541 13.77 30.29 16.49
C ILE A 541 13.58 31.34 15.40
N ARG A 542 14.62 32.09 15.12
CA ARG A 542 14.65 33.02 13.99
C ARG A 542 14.84 32.22 12.71
N LEU A 543 13.93 32.40 11.76
CA LEU A 543 13.98 31.78 10.46
C LEU A 543 14.22 32.81 9.37
N TYR A 544 14.79 32.35 8.28
CA TYR A 544 15.07 33.10 7.07
C TYR A 544 14.25 32.52 5.90
N ASP A 545 13.73 33.38 5.03
CA ASP A 545 13.03 32.94 3.81
C ASP A 545 14.05 32.41 2.79
N GLY A 546 13.89 31.15 2.36
CA GLY A 546 14.77 30.53 1.38
C GLY A 546 14.84 31.24 0.03
N ARG A 547 13.79 31.98 -0.35
CA ARG A 547 13.70 32.67 -1.64
C ARG A 547 14.36 34.05 -1.64
N THR A 548 14.19 34.80 -0.54
CA THR A 548 14.70 36.18 -0.43
C THR A 548 15.99 36.27 0.38
N GLY A 549 16.24 35.30 1.26
CA GLY A 549 17.33 35.32 2.24
C GLY A 549 17.08 36.30 3.39
N GLU A 550 15.90 36.93 3.45
CA GLU A 550 15.56 37.88 4.50
C GLU A 550 15.05 37.15 5.75
N GLN A 551 15.32 37.74 6.90
CA GLN A 551 14.82 37.24 8.18
C GLN A 551 13.34 37.55 8.34
N PHE A 552 12.54 36.59 8.84
CA PHE A 552 11.15 36.86 9.21
C PHE A 552 11.07 37.85 10.39
N GLU A 553 10.09 38.73 10.38
CA GLU A 553 9.92 39.79 11.38
C GLU A 553 9.78 39.26 12.81
N ARG A 554 9.17 38.07 12.96
CA ARG A 554 8.92 37.45 14.27
C ARG A 554 9.57 36.07 14.37
N PRO A 555 10.08 35.71 15.55
CA PRO A 555 10.56 34.35 15.76
C PRO A 555 9.39 33.34 15.62
N VAL A 556 9.68 32.19 15.06
CA VAL A 556 8.72 31.15 14.68
C VAL A 556 8.88 29.96 15.63
N THR A 557 7.78 29.34 16.01
CA THR A 557 7.80 28.06 16.75
C THR A 557 8.24 26.95 15.82
N VAL A 558 9.40 26.36 16.11
CA VAL A 558 10.01 25.27 15.35
C VAL A 558 10.35 24.13 16.28
N GLY A 559 10.13 22.91 15.85
CA GLY A 559 10.50 21.73 16.61
C GLY A 559 10.25 20.46 15.84
N TYR A 560 10.26 19.33 16.53
CA TYR A 560 10.00 18.03 15.93
C TYR A 560 8.64 17.50 16.35
N MET A 561 7.83 17.16 15.37
CA MET A 561 6.51 16.55 15.56
C MET A 561 6.47 15.22 14.80
N TYR A 562 5.76 14.26 15.39
CA TYR A 562 5.54 12.96 14.76
C TYR A 562 4.37 13.02 13.81
N MET A 563 4.63 12.84 12.50
CA MET A 563 3.63 12.95 11.44
C MET A 563 3.34 11.57 10.86
N LEU A 564 2.06 11.35 10.54
CA LEU A 564 1.53 10.10 9.98
C LEU A 564 1.07 10.33 8.54
N LYS A 565 1.35 9.39 7.66
CA LYS A 565 0.72 9.30 6.34
C LYS A 565 -0.52 8.41 6.46
N LEU A 566 -1.68 8.93 6.11
CA LEU A 566 -2.94 8.20 6.21
C LEU A 566 -3.24 7.44 4.91
N ASN A 567 -4.00 6.35 5.02
CA ASN A 567 -4.42 5.52 3.89
C ASN A 567 -5.54 6.17 3.05
N HIS A 568 -5.44 7.49 2.87
CA HIS A 568 -6.27 8.30 1.98
C HIS A 568 -5.39 8.93 0.91
N LEU A 569 -4.82 8.08 0.06
CA LEU A 569 -3.89 8.50 -0.98
C LEU A 569 -4.65 9.04 -2.19
N VAL A 570 -4.08 10.07 -2.84
CA VAL A 570 -4.70 10.70 -3.99
C VAL A 570 -4.85 9.75 -5.17
N ASP A 571 -3.89 8.85 -5.38
CA ASP A 571 -3.93 7.87 -6.47
C ASP A 571 -5.15 6.95 -6.42
N ASP A 572 -5.65 6.65 -5.21
CA ASP A 572 -6.83 5.82 -5.04
C ASP A 572 -8.14 6.60 -5.26
N LYS A 573 -8.10 7.94 -5.26
CA LYS A 573 -9.27 8.81 -5.33
C LYS A 573 -9.38 9.59 -6.64
N ILE A 574 -8.26 9.89 -7.31
CA ILE A 574 -8.27 10.58 -8.59
C ILE A 574 -8.95 9.72 -9.65
N HIS A 575 -9.90 10.30 -10.34
CA HIS A 575 -10.66 9.60 -11.36
C HIS A 575 -11.15 10.58 -12.41
N ALA A 576 -11.12 10.16 -13.67
CA ALA A 576 -11.66 10.88 -14.81
C ALA A 576 -12.33 9.90 -15.78
N ARG A 577 -13.33 10.40 -16.51
CA ARG A 577 -14.05 9.64 -17.51
C ARG A 577 -14.35 10.51 -18.71
N SER A 578 -14.20 9.96 -19.91
CA SER A 578 -14.81 10.49 -21.14
C SER A 578 -16.01 9.64 -21.51
N THR A 579 -15.78 8.45 -22.02
CA THR A 579 -16.78 7.41 -22.31
C THR A 579 -16.48 6.19 -21.46
N GLY A 580 -17.50 5.39 -21.15
CA GLY A 580 -17.33 4.18 -20.34
C GLY A 580 -18.63 3.36 -20.29
N PRO A 581 -18.75 2.40 -19.37
CA PRO A 581 -19.91 1.53 -19.27
C PRO A 581 -21.16 2.28 -18.79
N TYR A 582 -22.30 1.82 -19.26
CA TYR A 582 -23.62 2.34 -18.95
C TYR A 582 -24.48 1.25 -18.30
N SER A 583 -25.49 1.67 -17.51
CA SER A 583 -26.48 0.76 -16.95
C SER A 583 -27.32 0.13 -18.08
N MET A 584 -27.68 -1.14 -17.94
CA MET A 584 -28.50 -1.84 -18.95
C MET A 584 -29.91 -1.30 -19.04
N ILE A 585 -30.52 -0.92 -17.90
CA ILE A 585 -31.94 -0.49 -17.86
C ILE A 585 -32.05 1.00 -18.11
N THR A 586 -31.36 1.80 -17.35
CA THR A 586 -31.50 3.27 -17.40
C THR A 586 -30.64 3.93 -18.48
N GLN A 587 -29.70 3.20 -19.09
CA GLN A 587 -28.72 3.72 -20.06
C GLN A 587 -27.91 4.92 -19.56
N GLN A 588 -27.86 5.11 -18.24
CA GLN A 588 -27.07 6.16 -17.61
C GLN A 588 -25.65 5.67 -17.30
N PRO A 589 -24.65 6.58 -17.25
CA PRO A 589 -23.30 6.20 -16.84
C PRO A 589 -23.30 5.53 -15.46
N LEU A 590 -22.53 4.46 -15.28
CA LEU A 590 -22.32 3.85 -13.99
C LEU A 590 -21.61 4.83 -13.05
N GLY A 591 -21.76 4.66 -11.73
CA GLY A 591 -21.06 5.44 -10.71
C GLY A 591 -19.84 4.71 -10.15
N GLY A 592 -18.90 5.48 -9.60
CA GLY A 592 -17.73 4.96 -8.90
C GLY A 592 -16.49 4.73 -9.76
N LYS A 593 -15.30 4.92 -9.16
CA LYS A 593 -14.00 4.76 -9.83
C LYS A 593 -13.75 3.33 -10.33
N ALA A 594 -14.12 2.33 -9.52
CA ALA A 594 -13.89 0.92 -9.84
C ALA A 594 -14.61 0.46 -11.12
N GLN A 595 -15.72 1.08 -11.45
CA GLN A 595 -16.55 0.77 -12.63
C GLN A 595 -16.26 1.73 -13.81
N PHE A 596 -15.22 2.53 -13.72
CA PHE A 596 -14.95 3.60 -14.68
C PHE A 596 -16.18 4.49 -14.90
N GLY A 597 -16.83 4.86 -13.76
CA GLY A 597 -18.11 5.58 -13.76
C GLY A 597 -17.95 7.09 -13.82
N GLY A 598 -19.06 7.76 -14.04
CA GLY A 598 -19.16 9.23 -14.07
C GLY A 598 -19.49 9.80 -12.70
N GLN A 599 -19.40 11.13 -12.60
CA GLN A 599 -19.81 11.88 -11.42
C GLN A 599 -21.34 12.05 -11.42
N ARG A 600 -21.92 12.00 -10.22
CA ARG A 600 -23.35 12.29 -10.06
C ARG A 600 -23.59 13.79 -10.13
N PHE A 601 -24.39 14.22 -11.09
CA PHE A 601 -24.91 15.57 -11.17
C PHE A 601 -26.29 15.60 -10.47
N GLY A 602 -26.29 15.98 -9.19
CA GLY A 602 -27.46 15.92 -8.34
C GLY A 602 -28.44 17.07 -8.56
N GLU A 603 -29.56 17.06 -7.85
CA GLU A 603 -30.60 18.08 -7.91
C GLU A 603 -30.07 19.49 -7.56
N MET A 604 -29.19 19.58 -6.56
CA MET A 604 -28.62 20.88 -6.14
C MET A 604 -27.68 21.46 -7.23
N GLU A 605 -26.94 20.63 -7.93
CA GLU A 605 -26.06 21.02 -9.03
C GLU A 605 -26.88 21.51 -10.23
N VAL A 606 -28.06 20.92 -10.47
CA VAL A 606 -29.02 21.39 -11.47
C VAL A 606 -29.50 22.81 -11.11
N TRP A 607 -29.86 23.05 -9.85
CA TRP A 607 -30.27 24.40 -9.38
C TRP A 607 -29.14 25.43 -9.58
N ALA A 608 -27.90 25.02 -9.39
CA ALA A 608 -26.75 25.91 -9.62
C ALA A 608 -26.67 26.35 -11.11
N LEU A 609 -26.86 25.44 -12.05
CA LEU A 609 -26.88 25.75 -13.48
C LEU A 609 -28.08 26.62 -13.85
N GLU A 610 -29.23 26.37 -13.25
CA GLU A 610 -30.42 27.22 -13.42
C GLU A 610 -30.18 28.67 -12.95
N ALA A 611 -29.52 28.80 -11.78
CA ALA A 611 -29.16 30.11 -11.23
C ALA A 611 -28.17 30.88 -12.11
N TYR A 612 -27.26 30.20 -12.78
CA TYR A 612 -26.35 30.81 -13.77
C TYR A 612 -27.02 31.09 -15.12
N GLY A 613 -28.23 30.56 -15.38
CA GLY A 613 -28.89 30.65 -16.69
C GLY A 613 -28.20 29.85 -17.79
N ALA A 614 -27.41 28.83 -17.42
CA ALA A 614 -26.64 27.99 -18.34
C ALA A 614 -27.51 26.88 -18.97
N ALA A 615 -28.51 27.27 -19.76
CA ALA A 615 -29.52 26.34 -20.29
C ALA A 615 -28.93 25.28 -21.25
N TYR A 616 -28.03 25.66 -22.13
CA TYR A 616 -27.38 24.71 -23.06
C TYR A 616 -26.52 23.66 -22.34
N THR A 617 -25.77 24.07 -21.33
CA THR A 617 -24.97 23.18 -20.54
C THR A 617 -25.85 22.19 -19.78
N LEU A 618 -26.94 22.65 -19.17
CA LEU A 618 -27.88 21.77 -18.47
C LEU A 618 -28.53 20.79 -19.44
N HIS A 619 -28.94 21.25 -20.61
CA HIS A 619 -29.55 20.41 -21.64
C HIS A 619 -28.60 19.29 -22.10
N GLU A 620 -27.35 19.61 -22.35
CA GLU A 620 -26.33 18.61 -22.69
C GLU A 620 -26.10 17.61 -21.56
N MET A 621 -26.04 18.05 -20.30
CA MET A 621 -25.90 17.18 -19.14
C MET A 621 -27.05 16.19 -18.99
N MET A 622 -28.27 16.60 -19.32
CA MET A 622 -29.47 15.76 -19.20
C MET A 622 -29.70 14.82 -20.38
N THR A 623 -29.04 15.02 -21.50
CA THR A 623 -29.25 14.28 -22.75
C THR A 623 -28.03 13.51 -23.18
N THR A 624 -27.14 14.09 -23.95
CA THR A 624 -26.00 13.44 -24.59
C THR A 624 -24.99 12.88 -23.60
N LYS A 625 -24.83 13.48 -22.44
CA LYS A 625 -23.95 13.00 -21.36
C LYS A 625 -24.61 12.01 -20.40
N SER A 626 -25.89 11.73 -20.54
CA SER A 626 -26.64 10.85 -19.63
C SER A 626 -27.26 9.66 -20.36
N ASP A 627 -28.56 9.76 -20.72
CA ASP A 627 -29.38 8.62 -21.13
C ASP A 627 -29.82 8.61 -22.61
N ASP A 628 -29.52 9.66 -23.37
CA ASP A 628 -29.81 9.72 -24.81
C ASP A 628 -28.76 8.88 -25.58
N VAL A 629 -29.16 7.65 -25.99
CA VAL A 629 -28.27 6.71 -26.68
C VAL A 629 -27.86 7.22 -28.05
N ASP A 630 -28.82 7.71 -28.85
CA ASP A 630 -28.58 8.17 -30.21
C ASP A 630 -27.81 9.48 -30.24
N GLY A 631 -28.11 10.37 -29.34
CA GLY A 631 -27.34 11.61 -29.11
C GLY A 631 -25.88 11.32 -28.76
N ARG A 632 -25.60 10.34 -27.92
CA ARG A 632 -24.20 9.92 -27.58
C ARG A 632 -23.44 9.43 -28.80
N VAL A 633 -24.07 8.55 -29.61
CA VAL A 633 -23.44 7.99 -30.82
C VAL A 633 -23.14 9.07 -31.84
N ARG A 634 -24.10 10.00 -32.06
CA ARG A 634 -23.92 11.13 -32.99
C ARG A 634 -22.81 12.07 -32.53
N VAL A 635 -22.77 12.44 -31.25
CA VAL A 635 -21.71 13.29 -30.68
C VAL A 635 -20.34 12.60 -30.76
N TYR A 636 -20.26 11.33 -30.39
CA TYR A 636 -19.01 10.58 -30.48
C TYR A 636 -18.51 10.45 -31.92
N GLY A 637 -19.41 10.17 -32.85
CA GLY A 637 -19.10 10.14 -34.28
C GLY A 637 -18.59 11.49 -34.82
N ALA A 638 -19.21 12.60 -34.43
CA ALA A 638 -18.79 13.94 -34.82
C ALA A 638 -17.37 14.27 -34.24
N ILE A 639 -17.10 13.90 -32.98
CA ILE A 639 -15.75 14.08 -32.38
C ILE A 639 -14.69 13.29 -33.14
N VAL A 640 -14.97 12.04 -33.48
CA VAL A 640 -14.01 11.18 -34.21
C VAL A 640 -13.76 11.71 -35.63
N LYS A 641 -14.78 12.20 -36.32
CA LYS A 641 -14.66 12.79 -37.66
C LYS A 641 -14.08 14.21 -37.66
N GLY A 642 -14.10 14.90 -36.52
CA GLY A 642 -13.71 16.31 -36.41
C GLY A 642 -14.79 17.30 -36.85
N ASP A 643 -16.04 16.86 -36.94
CA ASP A 643 -17.19 17.66 -37.35
C ASP A 643 -17.73 18.49 -36.15
N ASN A 644 -18.58 19.46 -36.44
CA ASN A 644 -19.27 20.22 -35.42
C ASN A 644 -20.22 19.32 -34.63
N LEU A 645 -20.32 19.58 -33.32
CA LEU A 645 -21.19 18.81 -32.43
C LEU A 645 -22.66 19.04 -32.80
N PRO A 646 -23.49 18.00 -32.94
CA PRO A 646 -24.91 18.13 -33.17
C PRO A 646 -25.62 18.76 -31.94
N PRO A 647 -26.76 19.42 -32.12
CA PRO A 647 -27.53 19.91 -30.99
C PRO A 647 -28.04 18.76 -30.12
N ALA A 648 -28.24 19.04 -28.83
CA ALA A 648 -28.77 18.07 -27.89
C ALA A 648 -30.25 17.77 -28.18
N GLY A 649 -30.67 16.53 -27.99
CA GLY A 649 -32.05 16.07 -28.16
C GLY A 649 -32.93 16.40 -26.95
N ILE A 650 -34.13 15.86 -26.93
CA ILE A 650 -35.08 16.02 -25.81
C ILE A 650 -34.72 15.00 -24.71
N PRO A 651 -34.69 15.38 -23.42
CA PRO A 651 -34.45 14.47 -22.34
C PRO A 651 -35.45 13.30 -22.30
N GLU A 652 -34.95 12.08 -22.15
CA GLU A 652 -35.80 10.88 -22.11
C GLU A 652 -36.82 10.90 -20.96
N SER A 653 -36.47 11.45 -19.81
CA SER A 653 -37.38 11.63 -18.68
C SER A 653 -38.57 12.55 -19.00
N PHE A 654 -38.34 13.53 -19.83
CA PHE A 654 -39.41 14.43 -20.32
C PHE A 654 -40.36 13.71 -21.29
N LYS A 655 -39.81 12.87 -22.18
CA LYS A 655 -40.63 12.04 -23.09
C LYS A 655 -41.52 11.08 -22.28
N VAL A 656 -40.99 10.45 -21.26
CA VAL A 656 -41.73 9.54 -20.34
C VAL A 656 -42.86 10.35 -19.64
N LEU A 657 -42.57 11.53 -19.10
CA LEU A 657 -43.56 12.34 -18.43
C LEU A 657 -44.72 12.69 -19.38
N LEU A 658 -44.44 13.10 -20.61
CA LEU A 658 -45.46 13.38 -21.61
C LEU A 658 -46.34 12.16 -21.92
N LYS A 659 -45.74 10.99 -22.10
CA LYS A 659 -46.48 9.75 -22.34
C LYS A 659 -47.35 9.34 -21.15
N GLU A 660 -46.87 9.52 -19.94
CA GLU A 660 -47.67 9.30 -18.74
C GLU A 660 -48.85 10.25 -18.61
N MET A 661 -48.66 11.55 -18.92
CA MET A 661 -49.77 12.52 -18.94
C MET A 661 -50.79 12.19 -20.03
N GLN A 662 -50.34 11.82 -21.22
CA GLN A 662 -51.22 11.37 -22.31
C GLN A 662 -51.99 10.10 -21.93
N SER A 663 -51.40 9.15 -21.16
CA SER A 663 -52.05 7.98 -20.68
C SER A 663 -53.21 8.24 -19.69
N LEU A 664 -53.12 9.39 -19.00
CA LEU A 664 -54.18 9.93 -18.14
C LEU A 664 -55.25 10.72 -18.92
N SER A 665 -55.26 10.64 -20.25
CA SER A 665 -56.19 11.36 -21.16
C SER A 665 -56.01 12.89 -21.13
N LEU A 666 -54.85 13.37 -20.75
CA LEU A 666 -54.49 14.78 -20.84
C LEU A 666 -53.78 14.99 -22.19
N ASN A 667 -54.29 15.96 -23.00
CA ASN A 667 -53.60 16.36 -24.21
C ASN A 667 -52.47 17.34 -23.85
N VAL A 668 -51.25 16.97 -24.16
CA VAL A 668 -50.05 17.80 -23.94
C VAL A 668 -49.34 17.97 -25.28
N GLU A 669 -49.22 19.23 -25.72
CA GLU A 669 -48.54 19.60 -26.95
C GLU A 669 -47.39 20.58 -26.60
N VAL A 670 -46.22 20.37 -27.15
CA VAL A 670 -45.11 21.31 -27.05
C VAL A 670 -45.12 22.21 -28.26
N LEU A 671 -45.28 23.50 -28.03
CA LEU A 671 -45.35 24.49 -29.10
C LEU A 671 -44.02 25.29 -29.15
N ASN A 672 -43.57 25.61 -30.37
CA ASN A 672 -42.49 26.59 -30.54
C ASN A 672 -42.97 28.04 -30.35
N ALA A 673 -42.08 29.02 -30.41
CA ALA A 673 -42.41 30.42 -30.22
C ALA A 673 -43.47 30.98 -31.26
N GLU A 674 -43.65 30.29 -32.37
CA GLU A 674 -44.59 30.61 -33.46
C GLU A 674 -45.95 29.91 -33.26
N GLY A 675 -46.14 29.13 -32.22
CA GLY A 675 -47.38 28.43 -31.91
C GLY A 675 -47.60 27.15 -32.72
N VAL A 676 -46.60 26.66 -33.41
CA VAL A 676 -46.64 25.40 -34.17
C VAL A 676 -46.26 24.26 -33.23
N ALA A 677 -47.01 23.16 -33.23
CA ALA A 677 -46.71 21.98 -32.46
C ALA A 677 -45.42 21.33 -32.96
N ILE A 678 -44.48 21.07 -32.05
CA ILE A 678 -43.28 20.31 -32.32
C ILE A 678 -43.67 18.84 -32.22
N ASP A 679 -43.54 18.12 -33.35
CA ASP A 679 -43.76 16.68 -33.35
C ASP A 679 -42.59 15.99 -32.61
N MET A 680 -42.91 15.36 -31.49
CA MET A 680 -41.94 14.65 -30.63
C MET A 680 -41.74 13.17 -31.05
N LYS A 681 -42.12 12.83 -32.27
CA LYS A 681 -41.76 11.51 -32.79
C LYS A 681 -40.26 11.44 -32.96
N ASP A 682 -39.67 10.35 -32.52
CA ASP A 682 -38.28 10.04 -32.82
C ASP A 682 -38.18 9.96 -34.35
N GLU A 683 -37.20 10.63 -34.91
CA GLU A 683 -36.91 10.57 -36.36
C GLU A 683 -36.62 9.12 -36.84
N ASP A 684 -36.49 8.19 -35.87
CA ASP A 684 -36.21 6.77 -36.09
C ASP A 684 -37.45 5.88 -36.34
N ASP A 685 -38.67 6.41 -36.19
CA ASP A 685 -39.90 5.65 -36.50
C ASP A 685 -40.23 5.64 -38.01
N ASP A 686 -39.43 6.28 -38.85
CA ASP A 686 -39.56 6.20 -40.29
C ASP A 686 -38.53 5.20 -40.86
N PRO A 687 -38.97 3.98 -41.24
CA PRO A 687 -38.06 2.92 -41.75
C PRO A 687 -37.32 3.30 -43.03
N SER A 688 -37.58 4.49 -43.58
CA SER A 688 -36.96 4.95 -44.84
C SER A 688 -35.71 5.82 -44.64
N THR A 689 -35.43 6.34 -43.41
CA THR A 689 -34.28 7.22 -43.17
C THR A 689 -33.08 6.58 -42.49
N SER A 690 -33.19 5.31 -42.03
CA SER A 690 -32.16 4.68 -41.18
C SER A 690 -30.91 4.19 -41.91
N SER A 691 -30.82 4.22 -43.23
CA SER A 691 -29.61 3.72 -43.94
C SER A 691 -28.88 4.73 -44.80
N ASP A 692 -29.53 5.81 -45.23
CA ASP A 692 -28.94 6.73 -46.21
C ASP A 692 -28.25 7.97 -45.59
N ASP A 693 -28.68 8.42 -44.39
CA ASP A 693 -28.09 9.61 -43.75
C ASP A 693 -26.75 9.35 -42.99
N LEU A 694 -26.42 8.10 -42.74
CA LEU A 694 -25.12 7.76 -42.16
C LEU A 694 -24.00 7.62 -43.21
N GLY A 695 -24.29 7.80 -44.52
CA GLY A 695 -23.30 7.83 -45.58
C GLY A 695 -22.52 6.52 -45.79
N PHE A 696 -23.02 5.40 -45.24
CA PHE A 696 -22.40 4.08 -45.44
C PHE A 696 -23.22 3.23 -46.39
N ASN A 697 -22.91 3.35 -47.68
CA ASN A 697 -23.43 2.47 -48.72
C ASN A 697 -22.74 1.10 -48.59
N ILE A 698 -23.30 0.21 -47.79
CA ILE A 698 -22.83 -1.19 -47.68
C ILE A 698 -23.56 -2.02 -48.71
N GLY A 699 -23.05 -2.02 -49.95
CA GLY A 699 -23.51 -2.98 -50.91
C GLY A 699 -23.63 -2.53 -52.36
N ALA A 700 -22.60 -1.98 -52.95
CA ALA A 700 -22.49 -1.92 -54.40
C ALA A 700 -21.22 -2.64 -54.85
N ARG A 701 -21.37 -3.83 -55.43
CA ARG A 701 -20.34 -4.45 -56.23
C ARG A 701 -19.98 -3.54 -57.41
N PRO A 702 -18.71 -3.42 -57.81
CA PRO A 702 -18.36 -2.74 -59.06
C PRO A 702 -18.57 -3.67 -60.23
N ASP A 703 -19.60 -3.44 -60.97
CA ASP A 703 -19.69 -3.99 -62.33
C ASP A 703 -19.94 -2.88 -63.36
N ALA A 704 -18.88 -2.71 -64.17
CA ALA A 704 -18.81 -2.39 -65.60
C ALA A 704 -19.60 -1.22 -66.19
N ALA A 705 -18.80 -0.23 -66.57
CA ALA A 705 -18.81 0.43 -67.86
C ALA A 705 -20.13 0.99 -68.42
N ALA A 706 -20.21 2.29 -68.55
CA ALA A 706 -20.38 2.90 -69.92
C ALA A 706 -20.19 4.42 -69.84
N LYS A 707 -19.46 4.87 -70.79
CA LYS A 707 -19.14 6.26 -71.16
C LYS A 707 -20.38 7.10 -71.36
N GLU A 708 -20.30 8.40 -71.05
CA GLU A 708 -20.47 9.39 -72.13
C GLU A 708 -20.21 10.81 -71.57
N ASP A 709 -19.50 11.53 -72.45
CA ASP A 709 -19.07 12.92 -72.39
C ASP A 709 -20.22 13.91 -72.18
N GLN A 710 -19.91 15.02 -71.42
CA GLN A 710 -20.01 16.37 -72.01
C GLN A 710 -19.63 17.48 -71.07
N LYS A 711 -18.55 18.15 -71.49
CA LYS A 711 -18.28 19.62 -71.54
C LYS A 711 -18.44 20.51 -70.28
N ALA A 712 -17.29 21.08 -70.03
CA ALA A 712 -16.95 22.35 -69.38
C ALA A 712 -17.96 23.51 -69.51
N GLU A 713 -18.05 24.28 -68.44
CA GLU A 713 -18.06 25.75 -68.53
C GLU A 713 -17.68 26.30 -67.13
N GLU A 714 -16.54 26.99 -67.08
CA GLU A 714 -16.22 27.95 -66.05
C GLU A 714 -17.10 29.19 -66.20
N PRO A 715 -17.36 29.97 -65.12
CA PRO A 715 -17.01 31.37 -65.24
C PRO A 715 -16.34 31.94 -63.98
N GLU A 716 -15.42 32.81 -64.33
CA GLU A 716 -14.75 33.93 -63.75
C GLU A 716 -15.41 34.68 -62.56
N TYR A 717 -14.54 35.12 -61.69
CA TYR A 717 -14.46 36.30 -60.82
C TYR A 717 -15.57 37.38 -60.91
N GLN A 718 -16.14 37.71 -59.75
CA GLN A 718 -15.95 39.02 -59.07
C GLN A 718 -16.15 38.92 -57.58
#